data_9645229df81765d5b6576ac62b013d5a
#
_entry.id   9645229df81765d5b6576ac62b013d5a
#
_cell.length_a   1.000
_cell.length_b   1.000
_cell.length_c   1.000
_cell.angle_alpha   90.00
_cell.angle_beta   90.00
_cell.angle_gamma   90.00
#
_symmetry.space_group_name_H-M   'P 1'
#
loop_
_entity.id
_entity.type
_entity.pdbx_description
1 polymer ?
#
loop_
_entity_poly.entity_id
_entity_poly.type
_entity_poly.pdbx_seq_one_letter_code
_entity_poly.pdbx_strand_id
1 'polypeptide(L)'
;MPKYHFYKQHDRSDCGATCLRIICRYYGKHFTAATMQRLTACGHEGTSFFELKQAAEALGMETCAFRMGWEELKEVRKPCILHWGGNHFVVLVRIRKKIWSRGEQAIVMDPGHGTLHYTREEFLKHWQQDGQNGCVLMLTPTDEFGQLEGEEEITLTWRDLLNHVIPHYRALFGVLLTLAVGSGLGMIFPFLTQAMIDHGIGEKSMHIISLLLLAQLVLSLGQLGNDLLRGWLTLKCTSQISIAFIHKFLAKLMRLPLAFFETRNAGDIMQRISDNTRIQTFITNTILSTGISLMFFFIYSCLIQEFGNSLFGIFMVGAAAYIGWTMLFLKKRREMDAKRFRNQSDNQSNLIQLVNGMPDIKLNNCGKAKVEEWHCIQQKIYKTNLQTRALENIQTTGATFIDQVKNLVISYMAARMVVEGQLTLGEMVSIQYILGQLNAPLKRISAMIQEIQDVRISMERLGDIYNREDEDPVGAQLIKRAPYESDIILKNVSFHYPNSSTAILKNVSLTIPYGKVTAIVGTSGSGKSTLMKLLLGYYPPTEGEILIDGHRLQEYSMDSWRNQCGVVMQDGYIFSDTIANNISMTNDFPQKGMVEYACELACIKDFVEGLPLKYRTKIGIDGDGLSSGQKQRILLARAIYRLPFYFFLDEATNALDSNTERDVIEHLNSYNEERSVVIIAHRLSTIMYADNIVVMENGQVVEQGTHDELMARNGAYTTLVKNQAPTSVKKDASVLVL
;
A
#
# COMPACT_ATOMS: atom_id res chain seq x y z
N MET A 1 -16.35 26.47 17.55
CA MET A 1 -16.63 25.02 17.72
C MET A 1 -15.44 24.27 17.12
N PRO A 2 -14.81 23.34 17.81
CA PRO A 2 -13.72 22.56 17.24
C PRO A 2 -14.23 21.82 16.01
N LYS A 3 -13.51 21.95 14.93
CA LYS A 3 -13.85 21.30 13.64
C LYS A 3 -13.42 19.85 13.74
N TYR A 4 -14.37 18.91 13.71
CA TYR A 4 -14.03 17.48 13.58
C TYR A 4 -13.28 17.25 12.27
N HIS A 5 -12.04 16.78 12.35
CA HIS A 5 -11.29 16.31 11.19
C HIS A 5 -11.54 14.81 11.03
N PHE A 6 -12.00 14.43 9.86
CA PHE A 6 -12.20 13.04 9.52
C PHE A 6 -10.89 12.47 8.97
N TYR A 7 -10.45 11.36 9.57
CA TYR A 7 -9.38 10.52 9.03
C TYR A 7 -9.98 9.22 8.52
N LYS A 8 -9.49 8.77 7.38
CA LYS A 8 -9.87 7.47 6.80
C LYS A 8 -8.88 6.42 7.25
N GLN A 9 -9.38 5.24 7.64
CA GLN A 9 -8.49 4.10 7.92
C GLN A 9 -7.74 3.67 6.66
N HIS A 10 -6.49 3.28 6.82
CA HIS A 10 -5.63 2.84 5.73
C HIS A 10 -5.82 1.34 5.46
N ASP A 11 -5.96 0.55 6.53
CA ASP A 11 -6.15 -0.89 6.49
C ASP A 11 -7.48 -1.31 7.13
N ARG A 12 -7.92 -2.55 6.90
CA ARG A 12 -9.16 -3.08 7.49
C ARG A 12 -9.10 -3.16 9.02
N SER A 13 -7.93 -3.37 9.58
CA SER A 13 -7.68 -3.50 11.01
C SER A 13 -7.55 -2.17 11.76
N ASP A 14 -7.34 -1.04 11.05
CA ASP A 14 -6.99 0.28 11.62
C ASP A 14 -8.17 1.07 12.20
N CYS A 15 -9.37 0.52 12.25
CA CYS A 15 -10.54 1.30 12.67
C CYS A 15 -10.39 1.90 14.07
N GLY A 16 -9.86 1.14 15.04
CA GLY A 16 -9.61 1.59 16.40
C GLY A 16 -8.57 2.70 16.50
N ALA A 17 -7.39 2.48 15.90
CA ALA A 17 -6.30 3.46 15.84
C ALA A 17 -6.76 4.77 15.18
N THR A 18 -7.54 4.67 14.10
CA THR A 18 -8.08 5.84 13.41
C THR A 18 -9.14 6.57 14.24
N CYS A 19 -9.98 5.86 14.99
CA CYS A 19 -10.93 6.48 15.94
C CYS A 19 -10.19 7.29 17.00
N LEU A 20 -9.13 6.74 17.59
CA LEU A 20 -8.31 7.43 18.58
C LEU A 20 -7.64 8.67 17.95
N ARG A 21 -7.11 8.57 16.74
CA ARG A 21 -6.54 9.69 15.97
C ARG A 21 -7.56 10.83 15.76
N ILE A 22 -8.81 10.51 15.42
CA ILE A 22 -9.91 11.48 15.26
C ILE A 22 -10.16 12.21 16.56
N ILE A 23 -10.17 11.51 17.70
CA ILE A 23 -10.40 12.10 19.03
C ILE A 23 -9.22 12.97 19.46
N CYS A 24 -7.98 12.52 19.29
CA CYS A 24 -6.80 13.34 19.58
C CYS A 24 -6.83 14.66 18.78
N ARG A 25 -7.22 14.60 17.51
CA ARG A 25 -7.36 15.80 16.68
C ARG A 25 -8.49 16.72 17.12
N TYR A 26 -9.59 16.16 17.59
CA TYR A 26 -10.68 16.95 18.19
C TYR A 26 -10.19 17.77 19.40
N TYR A 27 -9.29 17.20 20.21
CA TYR A 27 -8.67 17.88 21.34
C TYR A 27 -7.42 18.71 20.97
N GLY A 28 -7.13 18.88 19.67
CA GLY A 28 -6.12 19.82 19.18
C GLY A 28 -4.73 19.22 18.93
N LYS A 29 -4.50 17.93 19.21
CA LYS A 29 -3.21 17.27 18.95
C LYS A 29 -3.29 16.43 17.67
N HIS A 30 -2.21 16.44 16.93
CA HIS A 30 -2.07 15.66 15.72
C HIS A 30 -1.05 14.55 15.93
N PHE A 31 -1.42 13.33 15.52
CA PHE A 31 -0.53 12.17 15.50
C PHE A 31 -0.62 11.47 14.15
N THR A 32 0.47 10.86 13.70
CA THR A 32 0.49 10.09 12.45
C THR A 32 -0.29 8.79 12.58
N ALA A 33 -0.72 8.22 11.45
CA ALA A 33 -1.38 6.91 11.46
C ALA A 33 -0.45 5.83 12.01
N ALA A 34 0.85 5.89 11.68
CA ALA A 34 1.85 4.93 12.13
C ALA A 34 2.02 4.94 13.66
N THR A 35 2.08 6.12 14.28
CA THR A 35 2.17 6.25 15.74
C THR A 35 0.93 5.72 16.43
N MET A 36 -0.26 6.02 15.89
CA MET A 36 -1.51 5.48 16.44
C MET A 36 -1.60 3.97 16.30
N GLN A 37 -1.22 3.39 15.17
CA GLN A 37 -1.15 1.94 14.98
C GLN A 37 -0.21 1.28 15.99
N ARG A 38 0.97 1.87 16.22
CA ARG A 38 1.95 1.38 17.20
C ARG A 38 1.39 1.43 18.63
N LEU A 39 0.80 2.55 19.05
CA LEU A 39 0.26 2.71 20.38
C LEU A 39 -0.94 1.80 20.66
N THR A 40 -1.79 1.56 19.66
CA THR A 40 -2.96 0.69 19.78
C THR A 40 -2.66 -0.77 19.55
N ALA A 41 -1.39 -1.17 19.38
CA ALA A 41 -0.99 -2.54 19.06
C ALA A 41 -1.83 -3.18 17.93
N CYS A 42 -2.15 -2.40 16.88
CA CYS A 42 -3.07 -2.79 15.83
C CYS A 42 -2.51 -3.94 14.98
N GLY A 43 -3.04 -5.15 15.14
CA GLY A 43 -2.64 -6.36 14.43
C GLY A 43 -3.48 -6.67 13.19
N HIS A 44 -3.23 -7.83 12.57
CA HIS A 44 -4.05 -8.34 11.46
C HIS A 44 -5.53 -8.50 11.84
N GLU A 45 -5.80 -8.86 13.08
CA GLU A 45 -7.15 -9.02 13.63
C GLU A 45 -7.79 -7.71 14.10
N GLY A 46 -7.05 -6.60 14.04
CA GLY A 46 -7.47 -5.29 14.51
C GLY A 46 -6.97 -4.97 15.90
N THR A 47 -7.68 -4.08 16.58
CA THR A 47 -7.36 -3.59 17.94
C THR A 47 -8.51 -3.96 18.86
N SER A 48 -8.21 -4.46 20.05
CA SER A 48 -9.22 -4.73 21.09
C SER A 48 -9.63 -3.44 21.82
N PHE A 49 -10.76 -3.50 22.51
CA PHE A 49 -11.24 -2.39 23.34
C PHE A 49 -10.27 -2.05 24.48
N PHE A 50 -9.57 -3.07 24.98
CA PHE A 50 -8.57 -2.93 26.04
C PHE A 50 -7.31 -2.23 25.54
N GLU A 51 -6.81 -2.60 24.37
CA GLU A 51 -5.64 -1.96 23.75
C GLU A 51 -5.92 -0.49 23.40
N LEU A 52 -7.14 -0.18 22.90
CA LEU A 52 -7.57 1.22 22.70
C LEU A 52 -7.55 2.03 24.00
N LYS A 53 -7.98 1.42 25.10
CA LYS A 53 -7.94 2.03 26.43
C LYS A 53 -6.49 2.31 26.83
N GLN A 54 -5.62 1.32 26.78
CA GLN A 54 -4.20 1.47 27.13
C GLN A 54 -3.51 2.54 26.27
N ALA A 55 -3.76 2.54 24.96
CA ALA A 55 -3.19 3.53 24.05
C ALA A 55 -3.65 4.96 24.39
N ALA A 56 -4.89 5.13 24.75
CA ALA A 56 -5.41 6.44 25.15
C ALA A 56 -4.82 6.90 26.50
N GLU A 57 -4.67 5.99 27.46
CA GLU A 57 -4.01 6.26 28.76
C GLU A 57 -2.52 6.59 28.58
N ALA A 58 -1.81 5.89 27.69
CA ALA A 58 -0.41 6.20 27.32
C ALA A 58 -0.25 7.60 26.68
N LEU A 59 -1.31 8.12 26.06
CA LEU A 59 -1.39 9.48 25.53
C LEU A 59 -1.83 10.51 26.58
N GLY A 60 -1.91 10.14 27.86
CA GLY A 60 -2.35 11.04 28.91
C GLY A 60 -3.86 11.39 28.85
N MET A 61 -4.70 10.46 28.41
CA MET A 61 -6.15 10.59 28.47
C MET A 61 -6.73 9.72 29.58
N GLU A 62 -7.66 10.25 30.35
CA GLU A 62 -8.49 9.47 31.24
C GLU A 62 -9.55 8.73 30.43
N THR A 63 -9.67 7.41 30.64
CA THR A 63 -10.56 6.55 29.88
C THR A 63 -11.58 5.85 30.77
N CYS A 64 -12.83 5.83 30.31
CA CYS A 64 -13.90 5.10 30.97
C CYS A 64 -14.70 4.29 29.94
N ALA A 65 -14.78 2.97 30.15
CA ALA A 65 -15.56 2.07 29.32
C ALA A 65 -16.89 1.73 30.00
N PHE A 66 -17.99 1.95 29.30
CA PHE A 66 -19.34 1.70 29.79
C PHE A 66 -20.17 0.87 28.83
N ARG A 67 -21.13 0.13 29.35
CA ARG A 67 -22.27 -0.37 28.60
C ARG A 67 -23.47 0.49 28.92
N MET A 68 -24.06 1.15 27.94
CA MET A 68 -25.16 2.08 28.12
C MET A 68 -26.25 1.93 27.07
N GLY A 69 -27.43 2.44 27.38
CA GLY A 69 -28.56 2.49 26.47
C GLY A 69 -28.61 3.78 25.65
N TRP A 70 -29.58 3.85 24.72
CA TRP A 70 -29.76 5.03 23.85
C TRP A 70 -30.01 6.34 24.60
N GLU A 71 -30.82 6.30 25.66
CA GLU A 71 -31.17 7.53 26.40
C GLU A 71 -29.95 8.08 27.16
N GLU A 72 -29.13 7.21 27.74
CA GLU A 72 -27.89 7.58 28.43
C GLU A 72 -26.87 8.12 27.42
N LEU A 73 -26.77 7.51 26.21
CA LEU A 73 -25.87 7.95 25.16
C LEU A 73 -26.17 9.39 24.67
N LYS A 74 -27.42 9.83 24.74
CA LYS A 74 -27.80 11.22 24.40
C LYS A 74 -27.21 12.27 25.31
N GLU A 75 -26.96 11.93 26.56
CA GLU A 75 -26.39 12.84 27.54
C GLU A 75 -24.89 13.06 27.35
N VAL A 76 -24.24 12.16 26.58
CA VAL A 76 -22.83 12.26 26.24
C VAL A 76 -22.59 13.42 25.27
N ARG A 77 -21.98 14.49 25.76
CA ARG A 77 -21.73 15.73 24.99
C ARG A 77 -20.38 15.75 24.29
N LYS A 78 -19.47 14.83 24.63
CA LYS A 78 -18.11 14.71 24.05
C LYS A 78 -18.05 13.57 23.04
N PRO A 79 -17.14 13.60 22.07
CA PRO A 79 -16.97 12.47 21.16
C PRO A 79 -16.50 11.23 21.93
N CYS A 80 -17.05 10.08 21.57
CA CYS A 80 -16.71 8.79 22.17
C CYS A 80 -16.55 7.72 21.10
N ILE A 81 -15.78 6.67 21.41
CA ILE A 81 -15.60 5.51 20.52
C ILE A 81 -16.68 4.48 20.87
N LEU A 82 -17.34 3.97 19.83
CA LEU A 82 -18.37 2.94 19.93
C LEU A 82 -17.85 1.64 19.30
N HIS A 83 -18.18 0.51 19.93
CA HIS A 83 -18.00 -0.81 19.31
C HIS A 83 -19.19 -1.08 18.38
N TRP A 84 -18.92 -1.38 17.13
CA TRP A 84 -19.89 -1.37 16.05
C TRP A 84 -19.92 -2.69 15.30
N GLY A 85 -21.09 -3.31 15.18
CA GLY A 85 -21.26 -4.54 14.40
C GLY A 85 -20.42 -5.75 14.85
N GLY A 86 -19.90 -5.74 16.09
CA GLY A 86 -19.13 -6.86 16.67
C GLY A 86 -17.63 -6.89 16.34
N ASN A 87 -17.19 -6.18 15.31
CA ASN A 87 -15.79 -6.23 14.85
C ASN A 87 -15.25 -4.90 14.31
N HIS A 88 -15.91 -3.79 14.61
CA HIS A 88 -15.55 -2.48 14.09
C HIS A 88 -15.64 -1.40 15.15
N PHE A 89 -14.89 -0.29 14.98
CA PHE A 89 -14.95 0.88 15.85
C PHE A 89 -15.32 2.13 15.06
N VAL A 90 -16.16 2.97 15.66
CA VAL A 90 -16.60 4.24 15.08
C VAL A 90 -16.63 5.34 16.14
N VAL A 91 -16.54 6.61 15.72
CA VAL A 91 -16.64 7.75 16.63
C VAL A 91 -18.03 8.36 16.56
N LEU A 92 -18.73 8.39 17.69
CA LEU A 92 -19.96 9.17 17.82
C LEU A 92 -19.62 10.65 17.99
N VAL A 93 -20.11 11.49 17.08
CA VAL A 93 -19.90 12.94 17.11
C VAL A 93 -20.97 13.63 17.96
N ARG A 94 -22.22 13.32 17.68
CA ARG A 94 -23.40 13.87 18.40
C ARG A 94 -24.69 13.22 17.94
N ILE A 95 -25.72 13.34 18.78
CA ILE A 95 -27.10 13.02 18.46
C ILE A 95 -27.88 14.32 18.30
N ARG A 96 -28.68 14.48 17.23
CA ARG A 96 -29.50 15.66 16.94
C ARG A 96 -30.96 15.29 16.73
N LYS A 97 -31.87 16.18 17.10
CA LYS A 97 -33.27 16.14 16.62
C LYS A 97 -33.30 16.66 15.18
N LYS A 98 -33.96 15.98 14.30
CA LYS A 98 -34.11 16.40 12.88
C LYS A 98 -35.08 17.57 12.81
N ILE A 99 -34.68 18.67 12.15
CA ILE A 99 -35.46 19.94 12.14
C ILE A 99 -36.80 19.79 11.40
N TRP A 100 -36.90 18.86 10.45
CA TRP A 100 -38.07 18.68 9.58
C TRP A 100 -38.84 17.37 9.76
N SER A 101 -38.46 16.52 10.74
CA SER A 101 -39.19 15.29 11.07
C SER A 101 -39.03 14.98 12.57
N ARG A 102 -40.04 14.35 13.20
CA ARG A 102 -40.05 14.00 14.65
C ARG A 102 -39.02 12.94 15.06
N GLY A 103 -37.98 12.67 14.27
CA GLY A 103 -36.96 11.64 14.55
C GLY A 103 -35.64 12.19 15.05
N GLU A 104 -34.92 11.35 15.81
CA GLU A 104 -33.55 11.61 16.26
C GLU A 104 -32.54 11.03 15.26
N GLN A 105 -31.42 11.71 15.08
CA GLN A 105 -30.36 11.30 14.14
C GLN A 105 -29.01 11.33 14.83
N ALA A 106 -28.30 10.21 14.80
CA ALA A 106 -26.92 10.12 15.24
C ALA A 106 -25.96 10.43 14.08
N ILE A 107 -24.95 11.25 14.37
CA ILE A 107 -23.85 11.55 13.45
C ILE A 107 -22.65 10.75 13.92
N VAL A 108 -22.21 9.82 13.09
CA VAL A 108 -21.13 8.88 13.35
C VAL A 108 -20.02 9.10 12.34
N MET A 109 -18.79 9.20 12.79
CA MET A 109 -17.60 9.14 11.95
C MET A 109 -17.11 7.69 11.94
N ASP A 110 -17.31 7.04 10.82
CA ASP A 110 -16.83 5.70 10.56
C ASP A 110 -15.51 5.78 9.77
N PRO A 111 -14.38 5.33 10.32
CA PRO A 111 -13.09 5.39 9.64
C PRO A 111 -13.08 4.73 8.27
N GLY A 112 -13.88 3.68 8.09
CA GLY A 112 -14.01 2.98 6.80
C GLY A 112 -14.94 3.66 5.79
N HIS A 113 -16.00 4.34 6.30
CA HIS A 113 -17.13 4.77 5.47
C HIS A 113 -17.33 6.29 5.39
N GLY A 114 -16.66 7.06 6.26
CA GLY A 114 -16.86 8.51 6.33
C GLY A 114 -17.85 8.93 7.41
N THR A 115 -18.31 10.18 7.33
CA THR A 115 -19.34 10.67 8.24
C THR A 115 -20.71 10.21 7.81
N LEU A 116 -21.37 9.40 8.60
CA LEU A 116 -22.66 8.79 8.34
C LEU A 116 -23.72 9.34 9.28
N HIS A 117 -24.95 9.35 8.80
CA HIS A 117 -26.11 9.83 9.52
C HIS A 117 -27.10 8.66 9.66
N TYR A 118 -27.28 8.18 10.87
CA TYR A 118 -28.17 7.06 11.19
C TYR A 118 -29.46 7.54 11.88
N THR A 119 -30.57 6.94 11.54
CA THR A 119 -31.79 7.01 12.37
C THR A 119 -31.59 6.21 13.63
N ARG A 120 -32.44 6.44 14.67
CA ARG A 120 -32.36 5.68 15.94
C ARG A 120 -32.39 4.17 15.70
N GLU A 121 -33.29 3.69 14.86
CA GLU A 121 -33.47 2.24 14.58
C GLU A 121 -32.26 1.63 13.87
N GLU A 122 -31.75 2.31 12.84
CA GLU A 122 -30.55 1.90 12.11
C GLU A 122 -29.31 1.88 13.00
N PHE A 123 -29.19 2.89 13.87
CA PHE A 123 -28.07 2.99 14.82
C PHE A 123 -28.08 1.84 15.82
N LEU A 124 -29.23 1.58 16.47
CA LEU A 124 -29.36 0.52 17.46
C LEU A 124 -29.09 -0.87 16.85
N LYS A 125 -29.52 -1.11 15.62
CA LYS A 125 -29.28 -2.36 14.91
C LYS A 125 -27.77 -2.67 14.72
N HIS A 126 -26.94 -1.66 14.58
CA HIS A 126 -25.49 -1.85 14.43
C HIS A 126 -24.74 -1.77 15.76
N TRP A 127 -25.24 -1.03 16.74
CA TRP A 127 -24.55 -0.77 18.00
C TRP A 127 -24.92 -1.76 19.11
N GLN A 128 -26.18 -2.16 19.19
CA GLN A 128 -26.65 -3.16 20.16
C GLN A 128 -26.67 -4.54 19.50
N GLN A 129 -25.93 -5.48 20.07
CA GLN A 129 -26.00 -6.89 19.70
C GLN A 129 -26.92 -7.58 20.69
N ASP A 130 -27.84 -8.41 20.19
CA ASP A 130 -28.73 -9.27 20.97
C ASP A 130 -29.60 -8.55 22.03
N GLY A 131 -29.99 -7.30 21.76
CA GLY A 131 -30.86 -6.54 22.66
C GLY A 131 -30.16 -6.04 23.92
N GLN A 132 -28.85 -6.16 24.05
CA GLN A 132 -28.05 -5.66 25.16
C GLN A 132 -27.59 -4.21 24.92
N ASN A 133 -27.25 -3.52 26.02
CA ASN A 133 -26.64 -2.17 25.95
C ASN A 133 -25.34 -2.18 25.14
N GLY A 134 -25.12 -1.16 24.33
CA GLY A 134 -23.92 -1.02 23.50
C GLY A 134 -22.69 -0.56 24.29
N CYS A 135 -21.49 -0.96 23.82
CA CYS A 135 -20.22 -0.56 24.45
C CYS A 135 -19.74 0.81 23.95
N VAL A 136 -19.29 1.64 24.90
CA VAL A 136 -18.80 3.00 24.67
C VAL A 136 -17.48 3.20 25.41
N LEU A 137 -16.49 3.80 24.75
CA LEU A 137 -15.26 4.27 25.36
C LEU A 137 -15.28 5.80 25.38
N MET A 138 -15.35 6.38 26.56
CA MET A 138 -15.24 7.81 26.78
C MET A 138 -13.79 8.18 27.04
N LEU A 139 -13.33 9.27 26.41
CA LEU A 139 -11.96 9.76 26.51
C LEU A 139 -12.00 11.24 26.91
N THR A 140 -11.23 11.55 27.95
CA THR A 140 -11.11 12.92 28.46
C THR A 140 -9.62 13.28 28.57
N PRO A 141 -9.16 14.36 27.92
CA PRO A 141 -7.75 14.75 28.01
C PRO A 141 -7.43 15.22 29.43
N THR A 142 -6.27 14.83 29.96
CA THR A 142 -5.67 15.33 31.18
C THR A 142 -4.64 16.44 30.87
N ASP A 143 -4.04 17.01 31.90
CA ASP A 143 -2.98 18.01 31.75
C ASP A 143 -1.74 17.42 31.06
N GLU A 144 -1.47 16.14 31.26
CA GLU A 144 -0.38 15.41 30.58
C GLU A 144 -0.59 15.36 29.06
N PHE A 145 -1.82 15.07 28.59
CA PHE A 145 -2.16 15.15 27.17
C PHE A 145 -1.91 16.56 26.61
N GLY A 146 -2.17 17.60 27.42
CA GLY A 146 -1.92 19.00 27.07
C GLY A 146 -0.44 19.31 26.80
N GLN A 147 0.48 18.65 27.51
CA GLN A 147 1.94 18.85 27.41
C GLN A 147 2.59 18.06 26.27
N LEU A 148 1.94 17.00 25.76
CA LEU A 148 2.46 16.24 24.62
C LEU A 148 2.63 17.15 23.39
N GLU A 149 3.77 17.09 22.73
CA GLU A 149 3.95 17.70 21.41
C GLU A 149 3.25 16.84 20.36
N GLY A 150 2.40 17.48 19.54
CA GLY A 150 1.80 16.81 18.40
C GLY A 150 2.86 16.56 17.31
N GLU A 151 2.73 15.48 16.58
CA GLU A 151 3.60 15.20 15.44
C GLU A 151 3.22 16.08 14.24
N GLU A 152 4.21 16.60 13.53
CA GLU A 152 3.97 17.20 12.23
C GLU A 152 3.68 16.11 11.20
N GLU A 153 2.54 16.24 10.52
CA GLU A 153 2.22 15.36 9.40
C GLU A 153 3.14 15.74 8.22
N ILE A 154 4.20 14.98 8.01
CA ILE A 154 4.98 15.08 6.78
C ILE A 154 4.12 14.50 5.67
N THR A 155 3.14 15.26 5.21
CA THR A 155 2.41 14.93 4.00
C THR A 155 3.34 15.17 2.83
N LEU A 156 3.36 14.24 1.87
CA LEU A 156 3.96 14.50 0.56
C LEU A 156 3.39 15.83 0.05
N THR A 157 4.24 16.85 0.06
CA THR A 157 3.83 18.20 -0.34
C THR A 157 3.81 18.28 -1.87
N TRP A 158 2.93 19.09 -2.43
CA TRP A 158 2.97 19.40 -3.86
C TRP A 158 4.35 19.84 -4.35
N ARG A 159 5.13 20.47 -3.48
CA ARG A 159 6.52 20.88 -3.74
C ARG A 159 7.43 19.67 -3.95
N ASP A 160 7.26 18.60 -3.17
CA ASP A 160 8.06 17.38 -3.32
C ASP A 160 7.74 16.66 -4.63
N LEU A 161 6.48 16.67 -5.03
CA LEU A 161 6.05 16.16 -6.33
C LEU A 161 6.63 16.97 -7.48
N LEU A 162 6.59 18.29 -7.39
CA LEU A 162 7.16 19.18 -8.41
C LEU A 162 8.68 19.03 -8.52
N ASN A 163 9.39 18.83 -7.43
CA ASN A 163 10.84 18.57 -7.44
C ASN A 163 11.22 17.33 -8.27
N HIS A 164 10.31 16.39 -8.44
CA HIS A 164 10.54 15.21 -9.29
C HIS A 164 10.31 15.50 -10.78
N VAL A 165 9.53 16.53 -11.10
CA VAL A 165 9.20 16.91 -12.47
C VAL A 165 10.22 17.91 -13.02
N ILE A 166 10.80 18.74 -12.17
CA ILE A 166 11.78 19.79 -12.53
C ILE A 166 12.98 19.25 -13.33
N PRO A 167 13.58 18.08 -13.04
CA PRO A 167 14.68 17.54 -13.84
C PRO A 167 14.34 17.35 -15.32
N HIS A 168 13.05 17.15 -15.63
CA HIS A 168 12.55 16.94 -17.00
C HIS A 168 12.06 18.24 -17.67
N TYR A 169 12.49 19.41 -17.19
CA TYR A 169 12.04 20.72 -17.67
C TYR A 169 12.19 20.93 -19.19
N ARG A 170 13.23 20.34 -19.83
CA ARG A 170 13.43 20.45 -21.29
C ARG A 170 12.31 19.78 -22.08
N ALA A 171 11.85 18.61 -21.65
CA ALA A 171 10.73 17.89 -22.29
C ALA A 171 9.41 18.64 -22.04
N LEU A 172 9.20 19.14 -20.82
CA LEU A 172 8.03 19.96 -20.46
C LEU A 172 7.99 21.26 -21.27
N PHE A 173 9.13 21.94 -21.43
CA PHE A 173 9.22 23.13 -22.26
C PHE A 173 8.87 22.85 -23.72
N GLY A 174 9.33 21.70 -24.28
CA GLY A 174 8.93 21.27 -25.62
C GLY A 174 7.42 21.08 -25.74
N VAL A 175 6.78 20.46 -24.76
CA VAL A 175 5.31 20.31 -24.73
C VAL A 175 4.63 21.67 -24.62
N LEU A 176 5.09 22.57 -23.74
CA LEU A 176 4.55 23.93 -23.60
C LEU A 176 4.71 24.75 -24.91
N LEU A 177 5.82 24.61 -25.61
CA LEU A 177 6.04 25.28 -26.89
C LEU A 177 5.04 24.80 -27.95
N THR A 178 4.84 23.48 -28.09
CA THR A 178 3.84 22.95 -29.03
C THR A 178 2.43 23.39 -28.68
N LEU A 179 2.15 23.59 -27.40
CA LEU A 179 0.87 24.11 -26.92
C LEU A 179 0.69 25.60 -27.30
N ALA A 180 1.71 26.41 -27.10
CA ALA A 180 1.67 27.82 -27.50
C ALA A 180 1.49 27.96 -29.02
N VAL A 181 2.20 27.15 -29.81
CA VAL A 181 2.06 27.12 -31.28
C VAL A 181 0.65 26.67 -31.67
N GLY A 182 0.15 25.55 -31.11
CA GLY A 182 -1.20 25.06 -31.39
C GLY A 182 -2.28 26.04 -31.00
N SER A 183 -2.10 26.77 -29.88
CA SER A 183 -3.03 27.85 -29.48
C SER A 183 -3.02 28.98 -30.49
N GLY A 184 -1.84 29.44 -30.91
CA GLY A 184 -1.73 30.50 -31.93
C GLY A 184 -2.39 30.11 -33.25
N LEU A 185 -2.14 28.89 -33.74
CA LEU A 185 -2.81 28.40 -34.96
C LEU A 185 -4.34 28.32 -34.78
N GLY A 186 -4.83 27.84 -33.61
CA GLY A 186 -6.25 27.76 -33.31
C GLY A 186 -6.94 29.12 -33.22
N MET A 187 -6.25 30.18 -32.78
CA MET A 187 -6.80 31.54 -32.72
C MET A 187 -7.04 32.17 -34.10
N ILE A 188 -6.32 31.75 -35.13
CA ILE A 188 -6.46 32.31 -36.47
C ILE A 188 -7.75 31.80 -37.15
N PHE A 189 -8.23 30.62 -36.80
CA PHE A 189 -9.36 29.96 -37.44
C PHE A 189 -10.68 30.76 -37.40
N PRO A 190 -11.11 31.34 -36.27
CA PRO A 190 -12.32 32.18 -36.21
C PRO A 190 -12.26 33.36 -37.17
N PHE A 191 -11.09 34.03 -37.23
CA PHE A 191 -10.91 35.23 -38.09
C PHE A 191 -10.89 34.89 -39.57
N LEU A 192 -10.33 33.74 -39.96
CA LEU A 192 -10.42 33.27 -41.36
C LEU A 192 -11.86 32.91 -41.74
N THR A 193 -12.63 32.35 -40.81
CA THR A 193 -14.03 32.04 -41.03
C THR A 193 -14.85 33.34 -41.16
N GLN A 194 -14.58 34.32 -40.31
CA GLN A 194 -15.17 35.66 -40.42
C GLN A 194 -14.87 36.30 -41.78
N ALA A 195 -13.59 36.37 -42.16
CA ALA A 195 -13.17 36.97 -43.43
C ALA A 195 -13.78 36.25 -44.64
N MET A 196 -13.97 34.93 -44.58
CA MET A 196 -14.61 34.16 -45.65
C MET A 196 -16.06 34.57 -45.83
N ILE A 197 -16.77 34.87 -44.74
CA ILE A 197 -18.21 35.30 -44.82
C ILE A 197 -18.32 36.77 -45.24
N ASP A 198 -17.58 37.67 -44.59
CA ASP A 198 -17.69 39.09 -44.76
C ASP A 198 -17.14 39.56 -46.12
N HIS A 199 -15.93 39.13 -46.51
CA HIS A 199 -15.29 39.51 -47.77
C HIS A 199 -15.56 38.51 -48.90
N GLY A 200 -15.60 37.20 -48.58
CA GLY A 200 -15.83 36.17 -49.58
C GLY A 200 -17.24 36.15 -50.10
N ILE A 201 -18.21 35.96 -49.21
CA ILE A 201 -19.63 35.88 -49.54
C ILE A 201 -20.22 37.27 -49.72
N GLY A 202 -19.88 38.24 -48.86
CA GLY A 202 -20.40 39.61 -48.94
C GLY A 202 -20.04 40.29 -50.25
N GLU A 203 -18.81 40.15 -50.73
CA GLU A 203 -18.33 40.71 -52.00
C GLU A 203 -18.53 39.76 -53.19
N LYS A 204 -19.17 38.59 -53.01
CA LYS A 204 -19.42 37.56 -54.02
C LYS A 204 -18.17 37.14 -54.79
N SER A 205 -17.00 37.12 -54.15
CA SER A 205 -15.71 36.82 -54.78
C SER A 205 -15.29 35.36 -54.53
N MET A 206 -15.44 34.49 -55.53
CA MET A 206 -14.98 33.09 -55.45
C MET A 206 -13.48 32.96 -55.31
N HIS A 207 -12.69 33.94 -55.75
CA HIS A 207 -11.26 33.94 -55.60
C HIS A 207 -10.84 34.09 -54.12
N ILE A 208 -11.47 35.00 -53.39
CA ILE A 208 -11.22 35.19 -51.94
C ILE A 208 -11.66 33.97 -51.17
N ILE A 209 -12.81 33.36 -51.49
CA ILE A 209 -13.28 32.14 -50.83
C ILE A 209 -12.28 30.99 -51.01
N SER A 210 -11.79 30.76 -52.26
CA SER A 210 -10.83 29.71 -52.53
C SER A 210 -9.47 29.91 -51.84
N LEU A 211 -9.00 31.16 -51.76
CA LEU A 211 -7.77 31.52 -51.07
C LEU A 211 -7.87 31.29 -49.56
N LEU A 212 -8.99 31.73 -48.95
CA LEU A 212 -9.22 31.53 -47.49
C LEU A 212 -9.44 30.06 -47.15
N LEU A 213 -10.08 29.27 -48.01
CA LEU A 213 -10.23 27.83 -47.86
C LEU A 213 -8.86 27.14 -47.92
N LEU A 214 -7.97 27.53 -48.83
CA LEU A 214 -6.59 27.03 -48.89
C LEU A 214 -5.82 27.39 -47.61
N ALA A 215 -5.96 28.62 -47.11
CA ALA A 215 -5.35 29.06 -45.85
C ALA A 215 -5.86 28.23 -44.66
N GLN A 216 -7.16 27.96 -44.56
CA GLN A 216 -7.74 27.10 -43.53
C GLN A 216 -7.22 25.66 -43.63
N LEU A 217 -7.05 25.11 -44.84
CA LEU A 217 -6.50 23.77 -45.07
C LEU A 217 -5.05 23.68 -44.63
N VAL A 218 -4.21 24.67 -44.98
CA VAL A 218 -2.79 24.74 -44.55
C VAL A 218 -2.70 24.83 -43.01
N LEU A 219 -3.52 25.69 -42.40
CA LEU A 219 -3.58 25.80 -40.94
C LEU A 219 -4.02 24.49 -40.28
N SER A 220 -5.02 23.79 -40.83
CA SER A 220 -5.50 22.52 -40.32
C SER A 220 -4.38 21.45 -40.37
N LEU A 221 -3.63 21.37 -41.48
CA LEU A 221 -2.50 20.49 -41.63
C LEU A 221 -1.39 20.83 -40.63
N GLY A 222 -1.12 22.13 -40.45
CA GLY A 222 -0.15 22.61 -39.43
C GLY A 222 -0.58 22.23 -38.02
N GLN A 223 -1.87 22.33 -37.70
CA GLN A 223 -2.43 21.94 -36.41
C GLN A 223 -2.34 20.43 -36.18
N LEU A 224 -2.66 19.60 -37.19
CA LEU A 224 -2.49 18.15 -37.12
C LEU A 224 -1.04 17.77 -36.88
N GLY A 225 -0.08 18.36 -37.60
CA GLY A 225 1.35 18.13 -37.41
C GLY A 225 1.81 18.52 -36.01
N ASN A 226 1.35 19.67 -35.50
CA ASN A 226 1.64 20.11 -34.14
C ASN A 226 1.04 19.17 -33.08
N ASP A 227 -0.19 18.66 -33.29
CA ASP A 227 -0.85 17.72 -32.38
C ASP A 227 -0.12 16.37 -32.33
N LEU A 228 0.35 15.86 -33.48
CA LEU A 228 1.18 14.65 -33.53
C LEU A 228 2.51 14.85 -32.80
N LEU A 229 3.20 15.97 -33.02
CA LEU A 229 4.44 16.29 -32.31
C LEU A 229 4.22 16.42 -30.81
N ARG A 230 3.15 17.11 -30.41
CA ARG A 230 2.76 17.24 -29.02
C ARG A 230 2.48 15.89 -28.37
N GLY A 231 1.70 15.02 -29.05
CA GLY A 231 1.39 13.69 -28.57
C GLY A 231 2.64 12.87 -28.32
N TRP A 232 3.61 12.90 -29.25
CA TRP A 232 4.87 12.18 -29.11
C TRP A 232 5.74 12.73 -27.98
N LEU A 233 5.89 14.07 -27.86
CA LEU A 233 6.63 14.71 -26.77
C LEU A 233 6.00 14.43 -25.40
N THR A 234 4.67 14.48 -25.30
CA THR A 234 3.94 14.18 -24.08
C THR A 234 4.15 12.72 -23.68
N LEU A 235 4.04 11.78 -24.62
CA LEU A 235 4.28 10.35 -24.35
C LEU A 235 5.71 10.12 -23.82
N LYS A 236 6.72 10.70 -24.48
CA LYS A 236 8.12 10.58 -24.08
C LYS A 236 8.34 11.15 -22.66
N CYS A 237 7.81 12.34 -22.38
CA CYS A 237 7.91 13.00 -21.09
C CYS A 237 7.23 12.16 -19.98
N THR A 238 6.01 11.72 -20.23
CA THR A 238 5.22 10.93 -19.29
C THR A 238 5.90 9.62 -18.96
N SER A 239 6.44 8.90 -19.98
CA SER A 239 7.13 7.63 -19.77
C SER A 239 8.41 7.79 -18.93
N GLN A 240 9.22 8.82 -19.18
CA GLN A 240 10.44 9.08 -18.41
C GLN A 240 10.12 9.41 -16.96
N ILE A 241 9.13 10.27 -16.71
CA ILE A 241 8.68 10.61 -15.37
C ILE A 241 8.13 9.37 -14.67
N SER A 242 7.36 8.52 -15.38
CA SER A 242 6.82 7.27 -14.86
C SER A 242 7.89 6.34 -14.32
N ILE A 243 8.90 6.07 -15.14
CA ILE A 243 10.01 5.19 -14.77
C ILE A 243 10.72 5.76 -13.53
N ALA A 244 11.01 7.06 -13.50
CA ALA A 244 11.69 7.70 -12.38
C ALA A 244 10.87 7.61 -11.07
N PHE A 245 9.56 7.80 -11.15
CA PHE A 245 8.67 7.69 -9.97
C PHE A 245 8.60 6.26 -9.43
N ILE A 246 8.38 5.27 -10.31
CA ILE A 246 8.30 3.86 -9.90
C ILE A 246 9.63 3.40 -9.34
N HIS A 247 10.75 3.76 -10.00
CA HIS A 247 12.09 3.42 -9.52
C HIS A 247 12.34 3.96 -8.10
N LYS A 248 12.03 5.23 -7.85
CA LYS A 248 12.22 5.84 -6.52
C LYS A 248 11.32 5.21 -5.45
N PHE A 249 10.08 4.87 -5.82
CA PHE A 249 9.16 4.16 -4.92
C PHE A 249 9.69 2.77 -4.55
N LEU A 250 10.12 1.99 -5.54
CA LEU A 250 10.70 0.66 -5.31
C LEU A 250 12.00 0.76 -4.51
N ALA A 251 12.87 1.74 -4.81
CA ALA A 251 14.08 1.99 -4.04
C ALA A 251 13.78 2.33 -2.57
N LYS A 252 12.71 3.10 -2.30
CA LYS A 252 12.26 3.35 -0.92
C LYS A 252 11.75 2.08 -0.25
N LEU A 253 10.95 1.28 -0.96
CA LEU A 253 10.47 -0.01 -0.42
C LEU A 253 11.63 -0.93 0.00
N MET A 254 12.70 -1.01 -0.81
CA MET A 254 13.86 -1.84 -0.51
C MET A 254 14.67 -1.36 0.70
N ARG A 255 14.48 -0.13 1.14
CA ARG A 255 15.12 0.43 2.35
C ARG A 255 14.30 0.28 3.61
N LEU A 256 13.03 -0.16 3.50
CA LEU A 256 12.17 -0.32 4.66
C LEU A 256 12.55 -1.57 5.46
N PRO A 257 12.37 -1.54 6.81
CA PRO A 257 12.63 -2.70 7.67
C PRO A 257 11.83 -3.93 7.25
N LEU A 258 12.39 -5.12 7.45
CA LEU A 258 11.72 -6.40 7.15
C LEU A 258 10.38 -6.56 7.88
N ALA A 259 10.27 -6.04 9.10
CA ALA A 259 9.03 -6.01 9.88
C ALA A 259 7.85 -5.36 9.14
N PHE A 260 8.11 -4.40 8.24
CA PHE A 260 7.07 -3.77 7.43
C PHE A 260 6.38 -4.76 6.49
N PHE A 261 7.16 -5.65 5.87
CA PHE A 261 6.64 -6.62 4.91
C PHE A 261 5.91 -7.79 5.58
N GLU A 262 6.30 -8.17 6.80
CA GLU A 262 5.61 -9.21 7.58
C GLU A 262 4.22 -8.77 8.05
N THR A 263 4.05 -7.47 8.31
CA THR A 263 2.78 -6.91 8.82
C THR A 263 1.81 -6.51 7.72
N ARG A 264 2.23 -6.52 6.45
CA ARG A 264 1.45 -6.03 5.30
C ARG A 264 1.20 -7.10 4.26
N ASN A 265 -0.02 -7.11 3.70
CA ASN A 265 -0.36 -7.99 2.59
C ASN A 265 0.23 -7.47 1.27
N ALA A 266 0.66 -8.38 0.39
CA ALA A 266 1.17 -8.05 -0.94
C ALA A 266 0.16 -7.20 -1.75
N GLY A 267 -1.14 -7.43 -1.59
CA GLY A 267 -2.21 -6.66 -2.23
C GLY A 267 -2.22 -5.19 -1.84
N ASP A 268 -1.88 -4.84 -0.59
CA ASP A 268 -1.78 -3.46 -0.13
C ASP A 268 -0.60 -2.74 -0.80
N ILE A 269 0.55 -3.40 -0.93
CA ILE A 269 1.73 -2.86 -1.62
C ILE A 269 1.43 -2.63 -3.10
N MET A 270 0.78 -3.57 -3.78
CA MET A 270 0.36 -3.43 -5.18
C MET A 270 -0.61 -2.27 -5.38
N GLN A 271 -1.51 -2.04 -4.42
CA GLN A 271 -2.41 -0.90 -4.46
C GLN A 271 -1.67 0.44 -4.34
N ARG A 272 -0.61 0.51 -3.53
CA ARG A 272 0.24 1.71 -3.39
C ARG A 272 1.05 1.99 -4.66
N ILE A 273 1.44 0.96 -5.40
CA ILE A 273 2.00 1.11 -6.76
C ILE A 273 0.96 1.74 -7.69
N SER A 274 -0.29 1.30 -7.61
CA SER A 274 -1.40 1.90 -8.37
C SER A 274 -1.67 3.36 -7.97
N ASP A 275 -1.61 3.69 -6.68
CA ASP A 275 -1.72 5.07 -6.19
C ASP A 275 -0.58 5.97 -6.71
N ASN A 276 0.64 5.43 -6.78
CA ASN A 276 1.78 6.11 -7.40
C ASN A 276 1.53 6.43 -8.88
N THR A 277 0.97 5.48 -9.64
CA THR A 277 0.58 5.68 -11.03
C THR A 277 -0.50 6.76 -11.19
N ARG A 278 -1.46 6.85 -10.27
CA ARG A 278 -2.48 7.92 -10.27
C ARG A 278 -1.86 9.30 -10.07
N ILE A 279 -0.98 9.46 -9.09
CA ILE A 279 -0.28 10.74 -8.84
C ILE A 279 0.51 11.14 -10.08
N GLN A 280 1.24 10.21 -10.65
CA GLN A 280 2.02 10.42 -11.87
C GLN A 280 1.12 10.88 -13.03
N THR A 281 0.03 10.17 -13.31
CA THR A 281 -0.93 10.52 -14.38
C THR A 281 -1.51 11.91 -14.17
N PHE A 282 -1.83 12.27 -12.93
CA PHE A 282 -2.30 13.60 -12.59
C PHE A 282 -1.27 14.68 -12.91
N ILE A 283 -0.01 14.50 -12.50
CA ILE A 283 1.06 15.46 -12.73
C ILE A 283 1.35 15.62 -14.22
N THR A 284 1.50 14.50 -14.94
CA THR A 284 1.96 14.51 -16.33
C THR A 284 0.85 14.86 -17.32
N ASN A 285 -0.36 14.41 -17.07
CA ASN A 285 -1.49 14.61 -18.00
C ASN A 285 -2.43 15.71 -17.52
N THR A 286 -2.89 15.64 -16.26
CA THR A 286 -3.97 16.51 -15.80
C THR A 286 -3.49 17.94 -15.56
N ILE A 287 -2.40 18.13 -14.84
CA ILE A 287 -1.87 19.49 -14.62
C ILE A 287 -1.51 20.15 -15.94
N LEU A 288 -0.81 19.42 -16.81
CA LEU A 288 -0.36 19.98 -18.10
C LEU A 288 -1.56 20.33 -18.98
N SER A 289 -2.49 19.38 -19.22
CA SER A 289 -3.65 19.60 -20.07
C SER A 289 -4.63 20.63 -19.50
N THR A 290 -4.73 20.73 -18.16
CA THR A 290 -5.60 21.74 -17.53
C THR A 290 -4.96 23.13 -17.57
N GLY A 291 -3.65 23.24 -17.37
CA GLY A 291 -2.93 24.51 -17.54
C GLY A 291 -3.16 25.11 -18.93
N ILE A 292 -3.10 24.25 -19.95
CA ILE A 292 -3.40 24.61 -21.35
C ILE A 292 -4.84 25.04 -21.49
N SER A 293 -5.76 24.23 -20.98
CA SER A 293 -7.20 24.50 -21.09
C SER A 293 -7.54 25.84 -20.41
N LEU A 294 -6.90 26.18 -19.29
CA LEU A 294 -7.04 27.48 -18.64
C LEU A 294 -6.53 28.62 -19.54
N MET A 295 -5.37 28.43 -20.17
CA MET A 295 -4.80 29.42 -21.10
C MET A 295 -5.78 29.67 -22.28
N PHE A 296 -6.30 28.60 -22.89
CA PHE A 296 -7.33 28.71 -23.93
C PHE A 296 -8.60 29.41 -23.42
N PHE A 297 -9.05 29.06 -22.22
CA PHE A 297 -10.19 29.70 -21.62
C PHE A 297 -10.03 31.21 -21.50
N PHE A 298 -8.88 31.67 -20.99
CA PHE A 298 -8.59 33.09 -20.87
C PHE A 298 -8.49 33.77 -22.23
N ILE A 299 -7.76 33.19 -23.21
CA ILE A 299 -7.58 33.76 -24.54
C ILE A 299 -8.93 33.92 -25.24
N TYR A 300 -9.71 32.83 -25.32
CA TYR A 300 -11.01 32.88 -25.97
C TYR A 300 -12.03 33.75 -25.21
N SER A 301 -11.91 33.85 -23.89
CA SER A 301 -12.72 34.79 -23.11
C SER A 301 -12.41 36.26 -23.45
N CYS A 302 -11.14 36.60 -23.63
CA CYS A 302 -10.73 37.94 -24.07
C CYS A 302 -11.23 38.22 -25.48
N LEU A 303 -11.19 37.23 -26.40
CA LEU A 303 -11.76 37.41 -27.76
C LEU A 303 -13.27 37.65 -27.74
N ILE A 304 -14.05 37.01 -26.88
CA ILE A 304 -15.49 37.31 -26.76
C ILE A 304 -15.72 38.72 -26.25
N GLN A 305 -14.83 39.25 -25.38
CA GLN A 305 -14.94 40.63 -24.87
C GLN A 305 -14.78 41.67 -25.97
N GLU A 306 -13.92 41.43 -26.97
CA GLU A 306 -13.76 42.31 -28.13
C GLU A 306 -15.03 42.44 -28.93
N PHE A 307 -15.85 41.37 -29.04
CA PHE A 307 -17.14 41.42 -29.74
C PHE A 307 -18.26 42.10 -28.95
N GLY A 308 -18.10 42.28 -27.63
CA GLY A 308 -19.05 43.04 -26.80
C GLY A 308 -19.09 42.61 -25.34
N ASN A 309 -19.08 43.58 -24.43
CA ASN A 309 -19.14 43.36 -23.00
C ASN A 309 -20.36 42.57 -22.52
N SER A 310 -21.50 42.72 -23.20
CA SER A 310 -22.74 42.01 -22.88
C SER A 310 -22.61 40.50 -23.17
N LEU A 311 -21.97 40.13 -24.28
CA LEU A 311 -21.72 38.73 -24.64
C LEU A 311 -20.77 38.08 -23.67
N PHE A 312 -19.68 38.78 -23.28
CA PHE A 312 -18.72 38.33 -22.27
C PHE A 312 -19.41 38.12 -20.90
N GLY A 313 -20.25 39.06 -20.48
CA GLY A 313 -21.01 38.94 -19.21
C GLY A 313 -21.89 37.70 -19.16
N ILE A 314 -22.68 37.44 -20.23
CA ILE A 314 -23.51 36.23 -20.32
C ILE A 314 -22.66 34.97 -20.31
N PHE A 315 -21.53 34.96 -21.04
CA PHE A 315 -20.57 33.84 -21.02
C PHE A 315 -20.03 33.55 -19.62
N MET A 316 -19.56 34.56 -18.88
CA MET A 316 -19.02 34.41 -17.54
C MET A 316 -20.04 33.92 -16.52
N VAL A 317 -21.29 34.43 -16.58
CA VAL A 317 -22.39 33.95 -15.72
C VAL A 317 -22.71 32.48 -16.03
N GLY A 318 -22.79 32.11 -17.30
CA GLY A 318 -23.03 30.73 -17.71
C GLY A 318 -21.90 29.78 -17.32
N ALA A 319 -20.66 30.21 -17.46
CA ALA A 319 -19.47 29.42 -17.02
C ALA A 319 -19.46 29.23 -15.48
N ALA A 320 -19.80 30.29 -14.73
CA ALA A 320 -19.90 30.19 -13.26
C ALA A 320 -21.05 29.26 -12.86
N ALA A 321 -22.20 29.32 -13.55
CA ALA A 321 -23.31 28.40 -13.30
C ALA A 321 -22.93 26.93 -13.60
N TYR A 322 -22.23 26.70 -14.72
CA TYR A 322 -21.72 25.37 -15.09
C TYR A 322 -20.81 24.80 -14.00
N ILE A 323 -19.81 25.56 -13.54
CA ILE A 323 -18.89 25.15 -12.47
C ILE A 323 -19.65 24.95 -11.15
N GLY A 324 -20.53 25.89 -10.79
CA GLY A 324 -21.35 25.78 -9.57
C GLY A 324 -22.22 24.52 -9.56
N TRP A 325 -22.88 24.21 -10.69
CA TRP A 325 -23.65 22.97 -10.86
C TRP A 325 -22.77 21.73 -10.61
N THR A 326 -21.58 21.68 -11.20
CA THR A 326 -20.67 20.56 -11.06
C THR A 326 -20.22 20.38 -9.60
N MET A 327 -19.97 21.49 -8.89
CA MET A 327 -19.54 21.46 -7.49
C MET A 327 -20.59 20.90 -6.53
N LEU A 328 -21.88 21.05 -6.83
CA LEU A 328 -22.97 20.50 -6.00
C LEU A 328 -22.91 18.98 -5.86
N PHE A 329 -22.41 18.29 -6.88
CA PHE A 329 -22.34 16.83 -6.91
C PHE A 329 -21.08 16.25 -6.28
N LEU A 330 -20.02 17.04 -6.02
CA LEU A 330 -18.72 16.56 -5.53
C LEU A 330 -18.82 15.74 -4.24
N LYS A 331 -19.66 16.19 -3.30
CA LYS A 331 -19.84 15.49 -2.02
C LYS A 331 -20.45 14.10 -2.22
N LYS A 332 -21.50 14.01 -3.02
CA LYS A 332 -22.21 12.74 -3.29
C LYS A 332 -21.35 11.77 -4.09
N ARG A 333 -20.61 12.30 -5.06
CA ARG A 333 -19.66 11.53 -5.85
C ARG A 333 -18.57 10.91 -4.97
N ARG A 334 -17.98 11.67 -4.03
CA ARG A 334 -16.98 11.16 -3.07
C ARG A 334 -17.50 9.97 -2.25
N GLU A 335 -18.77 10.03 -1.81
CA GLU A 335 -19.40 8.92 -1.09
C GLU A 335 -19.53 7.67 -1.98
N MET A 336 -19.91 7.85 -3.26
CA MET A 336 -20.05 6.74 -4.21
C MET A 336 -18.71 6.14 -4.60
N ASP A 337 -17.70 6.96 -4.84
CA ASP A 337 -16.34 6.51 -5.16
C ASP A 337 -15.73 5.69 -4.01
N ALA A 338 -15.96 6.08 -2.76
CA ALA A 338 -15.55 5.30 -1.61
C ALA A 338 -16.21 3.92 -1.55
N LYS A 339 -17.52 3.82 -1.87
CA LYS A 339 -18.24 2.54 -1.94
C LYS A 339 -17.73 1.66 -3.09
N ARG A 340 -17.53 2.27 -4.26
CA ARG A 340 -17.00 1.58 -5.45
C ARG A 340 -15.62 0.99 -5.17
N PHE A 341 -14.74 1.77 -4.57
CA PHE A 341 -13.40 1.35 -4.21
C PHE A 341 -13.41 0.13 -3.29
N ARG A 342 -14.24 0.14 -2.24
CA ARG A 342 -14.39 -0.99 -1.31
C ARG A 342 -14.83 -2.26 -2.02
N ASN A 343 -15.93 -2.16 -2.80
CA ASN A 343 -16.46 -3.31 -3.51
C ASN A 343 -15.42 -3.89 -4.49
N GLN A 344 -14.60 -3.04 -5.09
CA GLN A 344 -13.55 -3.45 -6.02
C GLN A 344 -12.36 -4.12 -5.30
N SER A 345 -12.01 -3.64 -4.10
CA SER A 345 -11.01 -4.28 -3.23
C SER A 345 -11.48 -5.66 -2.76
N ASP A 346 -12.76 -5.78 -2.37
CA ASP A 346 -13.35 -7.07 -1.97
C ASP A 346 -13.34 -8.07 -3.13
N ASN A 347 -13.67 -7.62 -4.34
CA ASN A 347 -13.60 -8.44 -5.54
C ASN A 347 -12.18 -8.95 -5.82
N GLN A 348 -11.20 -8.06 -5.75
CA GLN A 348 -9.81 -8.41 -6.03
C GLN A 348 -9.26 -9.40 -4.99
N SER A 349 -9.57 -9.18 -3.72
CA SER A 349 -9.20 -10.11 -2.64
C SER A 349 -9.85 -11.49 -2.84
N ASN A 350 -11.13 -11.52 -3.21
CA ASN A 350 -11.85 -12.76 -3.47
C ASN A 350 -11.26 -13.51 -4.68
N LEU A 351 -10.96 -12.82 -5.78
CA LEU A 351 -10.33 -13.42 -6.96
C LEU A 351 -8.96 -14.03 -6.63
N ILE A 352 -8.12 -13.33 -5.86
CA ILE A 352 -6.82 -13.86 -5.41
C ILE A 352 -7.02 -15.12 -4.56
N GLN A 353 -7.98 -15.11 -3.63
CA GLN A 353 -8.29 -16.29 -2.82
C GLN A 353 -8.79 -17.46 -3.68
N LEU A 354 -9.64 -17.21 -4.68
CA LEU A 354 -10.13 -18.24 -5.60
C LEU A 354 -9.00 -18.88 -6.41
N VAL A 355 -8.08 -18.06 -6.93
CA VAL A 355 -6.95 -18.55 -7.74
C VAL A 355 -5.96 -19.33 -6.89
N ASN A 356 -5.57 -18.80 -5.73
CA ASN A 356 -4.61 -19.45 -4.84
C ASN A 356 -5.20 -20.71 -4.19
N GLY A 357 -6.48 -20.70 -3.82
CA GLY A 357 -7.19 -21.81 -3.22
C GLY A 357 -7.84 -22.79 -4.21
N MET A 358 -7.55 -22.67 -5.53
CA MET A 358 -8.20 -23.50 -6.54
C MET A 358 -8.02 -25.02 -6.31
N PRO A 359 -6.84 -25.53 -5.89
CA PRO A 359 -6.67 -26.93 -5.57
C PRO A 359 -7.64 -27.37 -4.45
N ASP A 360 -7.72 -26.62 -3.36
CA ASP A 360 -8.59 -26.94 -2.22
C ASP A 360 -10.07 -26.85 -2.59
N ILE A 361 -10.45 -25.86 -3.40
CA ILE A 361 -11.81 -25.70 -3.92
C ILE A 361 -12.23 -26.94 -4.72
N LYS A 362 -11.33 -27.46 -5.56
CA LYS A 362 -11.59 -28.67 -6.36
C LYS A 362 -11.60 -29.92 -5.51
N LEU A 363 -10.64 -30.08 -4.59
CA LEU A 363 -10.57 -31.25 -3.71
C LEU A 363 -11.80 -31.35 -2.77
N ASN A 364 -12.28 -30.22 -2.29
CA ASN A 364 -13.47 -30.17 -1.40
C ASN A 364 -14.80 -30.01 -2.16
N ASN A 365 -14.77 -29.96 -3.50
CA ASN A 365 -15.95 -29.87 -4.37
C ASN A 365 -16.86 -28.66 -4.06
N CYS A 366 -16.30 -27.58 -3.54
CA CYS A 366 -17.03 -26.37 -3.12
C CYS A 366 -17.09 -25.25 -4.18
N GLY A 367 -16.75 -25.56 -5.44
CA GLY A 367 -16.68 -24.59 -6.51
C GLY A 367 -17.96 -23.79 -6.74
N LYS A 368 -19.14 -24.43 -6.67
CA LYS A 368 -20.43 -23.74 -6.85
C LYS A 368 -20.65 -22.66 -5.77
N ALA A 369 -20.39 -22.99 -4.51
CA ALA A 369 -20.54 -22.05 -3.39
C ALA A 369 -19.59 -20.85 -3.53
N LYS A 370 -18.37 -21.10 -3.96
CA LYS A 370 -17.36 -20.02 -4.16
C LYS A 370 -17.70 -19.12 -5.35
N VAL A 371 -18.23 -19.65 -6.43
CA VAL A 371 -18.72 -18.84 -7.56
C VAL A 371 -19.93 -18.00 -7.14
N GLU A 372 -20.83 -18.53 -6.32
CA GLU A 372 -22.00 -17.78 -5.81
C GLU A 372 -21.56 -16.64 -4.88
N GLU A 373 -20.59 -16.86 -4.01
CA GLU A 373 -19.97 -15.82 -3.17
C GLU A 373 -19.42 -14.69 -4.04
N TRP A 374 -18.66 -15.00 -5.08
CA TRP A 374 -18.16 -14.03 -6.05
C TRP A 374 -19.29 -13.30 -6.78
N HIS A 375 -20.33 -14.04 -7.20
CA HIS A 375 -21.50 -13.47 -7.86
C HIS A 375 -22.20 -12.42 -6.98
N CYS A 376 -22.34 -12.68 -5.67
CA CYS A 376 -22.88 -11.70 -4.72
C CYS A 376 -22.03 -10.41 -4.65
N ILE A 377 -20.69 -10.54 -4.71
CA ILE A 377 -19.80 -9.38 -4.76
C ILE A 377 -20.01 -8.60 -6.06
N GLN A 378 -20.12 -9.30 -7.20
CA GLN A 378 -20.37 -8.67 -8.51
C GLN A 378 -21.71 -7.93 -8.55
N GLN A 379 -22.76 -8.48 -7.94
CA GLN A 379 -24.06 -7.79 -7.84
C GLN A 379 -23.96 -6.48 -7.04
N LYS A 380 -23.16 -6.46 -5.94
CA LYS A 380 -22.90 -5.22 -5.18
C LYS A 380 -22.16 -4.18 -6.03
N ILE A 381 -21.15 -4.62 -6.80
CA ILE A 381 -20.39 -3.76 -7.73
C ILE A 381 -21.32 -3.20 -8.80
N TYR A 382 -22.13 -4.04 -9.42
CA TYR A 382 -23.09 -3.63 -10.45
C TYR A 382 -24.06 -2.58 -9.93
N LYS A 383 -24.67 -2.80 -8.77
CA LYS A 383 -25.59 -1.83 -8.13
C LYS A 383 -24.88 -0.49 -7.84
N THR A 384 -23.66 -0.53 -7.34
CA THR A 384 -22.89 0.68 -7.06
C THR A 384 -22.52 1.42 -8.34
N ASN A 385 -22.11 0.68 -9.39
CA ASN A 385 -21.81 1.26 -10.69
C ASN A 385 -23.04 1.92 -11.34
N LEU A 386 -24.22 1.31 -11.24
CA LEU A 386 -25.48 1.92 -11.73
C LEU A 386 -25.77 3.24 -11.00
N GLN A 387 -25.64 3.27 -9.68
CA GLN A 387 -25.86 4.47 -8.88
C GLN A 387 -24.85 5.57 -9.24
N THR A 388 -23.59 5.22 -9.42
CA THR A 388 -22.52 6.15 -9.82
C THR A 388 -22.80 6.71 -11.22
N ARG A 389 -23.16 5.85 -12.18
CA ARG A 389 -23.49 6.27 -13.54
C ARG A 389 -24.75 7.15 -13.60
N ALA A 390 -25.77 6.84 -12.82
CA ALA A 390 -26.96 7.68 -12.72
C ALA A 390 -26.61 9.09 -12.22
N LEU A 391 -25.75 9.17 -11.19
CA LEU A 391 -25.28 10.46 -10.66
C LEU A 391 -24.45 11.23 -11.69
N GLU A 392 -23.51 10.55 -12.36
CA GLU A 392 -22.69 11.13 -13.44
C GLU A 392 -23.57 11.64 -14.59
N ASN A 393 -24.57 10.87 -15.01
CA ASN A 393 -25.50 11.27 -16.08
C ASN A 393 -26.29 12.53 -15.71
N ILE A 394 -26.84 12.59 -14.48
CA ILE A 394 -27.58 13.79 -14.02
C ILE A 394 -26.62 15.00 -13.99
N GLN A 395 -25.41 14.85 -13.45
CA GLN A 395 -24.42 15.91 -13.41
C GLN A 395 -24.05 16.40 -14.82
N THR A 396 -23.72 15.47 -15.73
CA THR A 396 -23.26 15.80 -17.08
C THR A 396 -24.41 16.39 -17.92
N THR A 397 -25.60 15.80 -17.84
CA THR A 397 -26.78 16.30 -18.58
C THR A 397 -27.17 17.72 -18.12
N GLY A 398 -27.18 17.96 -16.79
CA GLY A 398 -27.47 19.29 -16.27
C GLY A 398 -26.41 20.33 -16.64
N ALA A 399 -25.12 19.94 -16.57
CA ALA A 399 -24.05 20.82 -17.01
C ALA A 399 -24.11 21.13 -18.52
N THR A 400 -24.38 20.10 -19.34
CA THR A 400 -24.59 20.29 -20.82
C THR A 400 -25.79 21.16 -21.11
N PHE A 401 -26.89 21.01 -20.36
CA PHE A 401 -28.06 21.85 -20.51
C PHE A 401 -27.74 23.32 -20.21
N ILE A 402 -27.07 23.62 -19.12
CA ILE A 402 -26.63 24.99 -18.77
C ILE A 402 -25.74 25.57 -19.89
N ASP A 403 -24.80 24.77 -20.40
CA ASP A 403 -23.93 25.19 -21.50
C ASP A 403 -24.69 25.47 -22.79
N GLN A 404 -25.64 24.61 -23.16
CA GLN A 404 -26.49 24.82 -24.33
C GLN A 404 -27.36 26.06 -24.20
N VAL A 405 -28.00 26.28 -23.04
CA VAL A 405 -28.81 27.50 -22.79
C VAL A 405 -27.94 28.74 -22.89
N LYS A 406 -26.75 28.73 -22.28
CA LYS A 406 -25.77 29.83 -22.41
C LYS A 406 -25.44 30.11 -23.88
N ASN A 407 -25.11 29.07 -24.65
CA ASN A 407 -24.77 29.22 -26.08
C ASN A 407 -25.95 29.75 -26.91
N LEU A 408 -27.18 29.29 -26.64
CA LEU A 408 -28.38 29.79 -27.29
C LEU A 408 -28.64 31.29 -27.01
N VAL A 409 -28.49 31.71 -25.73
CA VAL A 409 -28.66 33.11 -25.34
C VAL A 409 -27.62 33.99 -26.02
N ILE A 410 -26.33 33.55 -26.04
CA ILE A 410 -25.26 34.30 -26.72
C ILE A 410 -25.54 34.36 -28.23
N SER A 411 -25.96 33.26 -28.87
CA SER A 411 -26.28 33.21 -30.28
C SER A 411 -27.44 34.17 -30.64
N TYR A 412 -28.49 34.21 -29.78
CA TYR A 412 -29.60 35.15 -29.94
C TYR A 412 -29.13 36.60 -29.82
N MET A 413 -28.34 36.92 -28.82
CA MET A 413 -27.81 38.28 -28.63
C MET A 413 -26.90 38.69 -29.79
N ALA A 414 -26.01 37.80 -30.25
CA ALA A 414 -25.16 38.06 -31.42
C ALA A 414 -26.01 38.30 -32.70
N ALA A 415 -27.04 37.46 -32.93
CA ALA A 415 -27.94 37.64 -34.06
C ALA A 415 -28.71 38.99 -33.99
N ARG A 416 -29.16 39.38 -32.78
CA ARG A 416 -29.78 40.69 -32.56
C ARG A 416 -28.83 41.85 -32.89
N MET A 417 -27.57 41.75 -32.41
CA MET A 417 -26.54 42.77 -32.70
C MET A 417 -26.24 42.86 -34.22
N VAL A 418 -26.33 41.76 -34.95
CA VAL A 418 -26.19 41.78 -36.41
C VAL A 418 -27.37 42.51 -37.04
N VAL A 419 -28.62 42.27 -36.61
CA VAL A 419 -29.83 42.98 -37.13
C VAL A 419 -29.76 44.48 -36.80
N GLU A 420 -29.22 44.83 -35.63
CA GLU A 420 -29.00 46.22 -35.20
C GLU A 420 -27.78 46.89 -35.90
N GLY A 421 -27.04 46.15 -36.74
CA GLY A 421 -25.88 46.67 -37.47
C GLY A 421 -24.63 46.89 -36.63
N GLN A 422 -24.59 46.33 -35.41
CA GLN A 422 -23.44 46.45 -34.50
C GLN A 422 -22.35 45.38 -34.77
N LEU A 423 -22.73 44.25 -35.37
CA LEU A 423 -21.85 43.14 -35.75
C LEU A 423 -22.07 42.74 -37.20
N THR A 424 -21.07 42.15 -37.83
CA THR A 424 -21.19 41.51 -39.13
C THR A 424 -21.71 40.07 -38.99
N LEU A 425 -22.17 39.47 -40.06
CA LEU A 425 -22.58 38.07 -40.09
C LEU A 425 -21.39 37.14 -39.87
N GLY A 426 -20.20 37.50 -40.37
CA GLY A 426 -18.96 36.76 -40.14
C GLY A 426 -18.52 36.77 -38.67
N GLU A 427 -18.67 37.92 -37.99
CA GLU A 427 -18.40 38.01 -36.54
C GLU A 427 -19.31 37.11 -35.71
N MET A 428 -20.62 37.06 -36.06
CA MET A 428 -21.55 36.15 -35.39
C MET A 428 -21.13 34.67 -35.52
N VAL A 429 -20.70 34.22 -36.69
CA VAL A 429 -20.23 32.87 -36.92
C VAL A 429 -18.92 32.61 -36.20
N SER A 430 -18.04 33.61 -36.15
CA SER A 430 -16.78 33.56 -35.38
C SER A 430 -17.03 33.37 -33.89
N ILE A 431 -18.01 34.09 -33.32
CA ILE A 431 -18.45 33.94 -31.94
C ILE A 431 -18.92 32.49 -31.66
N GLN A 432 -19.74 31.92 -32.57
CA GLN A 432 -20.20 30.53 -32.42
C GLN A 432 -19.04 29.52 -32.43
N TYR A 433 -18.04 29.73 -33.29
CA TYR A 433 -16.84 28.92 -33.32
C TYR A 433 -16.08 29.01 -32.00
N ILE A 434 -15.86 30.21 -31.47
CA ILE A 434 -15.17 30.43 -30.19
C ILE A 434 -15.92 29.76 -29.03
N LEU A 435 -17.23 29.85 -28.97
CA LEU A 435 -18.07 29.18 -27.97
C LEU A 435 -17.88 27.66 -28.02
N GLY A 436 -17.81 27.09 -29.25
CA GLY A 436 -17.52 25.65 -29.42
C GLY A 436 -16.18 25.24 -28.82
N GLN A 437 -15.13 26.07 -29.00
CA GLN A 437 -13.79 25.81 -28.46
C GLN A 437 -13.73 25.94 -26.94
N LEU A 438 -14.55 26.74 -26.30
CA LEU A 438 -14.60 26.95 -24.85
C LEU A 438 -15.22 25.81 -24.05
N ASN A 439 -15.96 24.90 -24.72
CA ASN A 439 -16.58 23.75 -24.04
C ASN A 439 -15.56 22.75 -23.48
N ALA A 440 -14.45 22.48 -24.17
CA ALA A 440 -13.43 21.56 -23.75
C ALA A 440 -12.68 22.06 -22.48
N PRO A 441 -12.23 23.32 -22.39
CA PRO A 441 -11.68 23.90 -21.16
C PRO A 441 -12.59 23.79 -19.94
N LEU A 442 -13.87 24.10 -20.07
CA LEU A 442 -14.82 24.02 -18.96
C LEU A 442 -14.97 22.59 -18.42
N LYS A 443 -15.08 21.60 -19.31
CA LYS A 443 -15.11 20.17 -18.93
C LYS A 443 -13.81 19.74 -18.24
N ARG A 444 -12.66 20.21 -18.71
CA ARG A 444 -11.35 19.85 -18.16
C ARG A 444 -11.13 20.42 -16.75
N ILE A 445 -11.53 21.67 -16.50
CA ILE A 445 -11.51 22.26 -15.16
C ILE A 445 -12.34 21.43 -14.18
N SER A 446 -13.55 21.01 -14.59
CA SER A 446 -14.41 20.17 -13.77
C SER A 446 -13.76 18.80 -13.46
N ALA A 447 -13.13 18.16 -14.43
CA ALA A 447 -12.41 16.90 -14.24
C ALA A 447 -11.22 17.06 -13.28
N MET A 448 -10.44 18.14 -13.42
CA MET A 448 -9.29 18.43 -12.55
C MET A 448 -9.68 18.51 -11.06
N ILE A 449 -10.82 19.17 -10.75
CA ILE A 449 -11.29 19.28 -9.35
C ILE A 449 -11.51 17.90 -8.73
N GLN A 450 -11.98 16.94 -9.50
CA GLN A 450 -12.21 15.56 -9.07
C GLN A 450 -10.90 14.81 -8.88
N GLU A 451 -10.01 14.91 -9.86
CA GLU A 451 -8.72 14.24 -9.83
C GLU A 451 -7.81 14.75 -8.68
N ILE A 452 -7.89 16.03 -8.31
CA ILE A 452 -7.18 16.59 -7.13
C ILE A 452 -7.58 15.86 -5.84
N GLN A 453 -8.89 15.53 -5.68
CA GLN A 453 -9.34 14.81 -4.49
C GLN A 453 -8.78 13.38 -4.44
N ASP A 454 -8.78 12.69 -5.57
CA ASP A 454 -8.27 11.32 -5.68
C ASP A 454 -6.76 11.27 -5.41
N VAL A 455 -6.01 12.22 -5.99
CA VAL A 455 -4.56 12.35 -5.79
C VAL A 455 -4.23 12.66 -4.33
N ARG A 456 -5.00 13.51 -3.67
CA ARG A 456 -4.78 13.81 -2.25
C ARG A 456 -4.87 12.56 -1.38
N ILE A 457 -5.84 11.69 -1.64
CA ILE A 457 -5.97 10.41 -0.93
C ILE A 457 -4.77 9.50 -1.23
N SER A 458 -4.35 9.44 -2.49
CA SER A 458 -3.17 8.65 -2.89
C SER A 458 -1.88 9.20 -2.25
N MET A 459 -1.74 10.53 -2.13
CA MET A 459 -0.61 11.17 -1.44
C MET A 459 -0.56 10.86 0.05
N GLU A 460 -1.71 10.90 0.74
CA GLU A 460 -1.82 10.52 2.16
C GLU A 460 -1.34 9.08 2.38
N ARG A 461 -1.74 8.14 1.51
CA ARG A 461 -1.33 6.73 1.59
C ARG A 461 0.14 6.49 1.28
N LEU A 462 0.68 7.17 0.28
CA LEU A 462 2.10 7.08 -0.05
C LEU A 462 2.96 7.76 1.01
N GLY A 463 2.46 8.81 1.64
CA GLY A 463 3.11 9.47 2.77
C GLY A 463 3.49 8.49 3.87
N ASP A 464 2.64 7.51 4.18
CA ASP A 464 2.94 6.45 5.16
C ASP A 464 4.21 5.66 4.84
N ILE A 465 4.52 5.44 3.56
CA ILE A 465 5.73 4.73 3.13
C ILE A 465 6.95 5.65 3.17
N TYR A 466 6.80 6.86 2.61
CA TYR A 466 7.92 7.81 2.52
C TYR A 466 8.35 8.36 3.90
N ASN A 467 7.43 8.45 4.85
CA ASN A 467 7.68 8.95 6.20
C ASN A 467 8.24 7.89 7.14
N ARG A 468 8.19 6.62 6.77
CA ARG A 468 8.82 5.57 7.58
C ARG A 468 10.34 5.71 7.51
N GLU A 469 10.95 5.53 8.66
CA GLU A 469 12.41 5.48 8.76
C GLU A 469 12.95 4.32 7.91
N ASP A 470 14.05 4.57 7.24
CA ASP A 470 14.80 3.54 6.53
C ASP A 470 15.41 2.58 7.57
N GLU A 471 15.62 1.34 7.21
CA GLU A 471 16.25 0.34 8.07
C GLU A 471 17.67 0.77 8.51
N ASP A 472 18.42 1.33 7.56
CA ASP A 472 19.68 2.01 7.80
C ASP A 472 19.50 3.53 7.54
N PRO A 473 19.20 4.34 8.57
CA PRO A 473 18.91 5.76 8.38
C PRO A 473 20.12 6.51 7.79
N VAL A 474 19.87 7.35 6.80
CA VAL A 474 20.91 8.17 6.18
C VAL A 474 21.46 9.16 7.19
N GLY A 475 22.77 9.08 7.48
CA GLY A 475 23.46 9.94 8.47
C GLY A 475 23.58 9.34 9.86
N ALA A 476 23.01 8.17 10.14
CA ALA A 476 23.28 7.43 11.38
C ALA A 476 24.73 6.93 11.36
N GLN A 477 25.39 7.03 12.52
CA GLN A 477 26.74 6.50 12.70
C GLN A 477 26.67 4.98 12.98
N LEU A 478 26.25 4.20 11.96
CA LEU A 478 26.19 2.76 12.07
C LEU A 478 27.55 2.12 11.80
N ILE A 479 27.82 1.02 12.49
CA ILE A 479 29.02 0.20 12.29
C ILE A 479 28.85 -0.53 10.95
N LYS A 480 29.67 -0.15 9.96
CA LYS A 480 29.68 -0.77 8.63
C LYS A 480 30.69 -1.90 8.50
N ARG A 481 31.56 -2.06 9.50
CA ARG A 481 32.47 -3.19 9.55
C ARG A 481 31.69 -4.42 10.01
N ALA A 482 31.80 -5.49 9.26
CA ALA A 482 31.23 -6.77 9.65
C ALA A 482 31.85 -7.26 10.96
N PRO A 483 31.07 -7.81 11.91
CA PRO A 483 31.61 -8.49 13.06
C PRO A 483 32.42 -9.69 12.59
N TYR A 484 33.55 -9.90 13.21
CA TYR A 484 34.50 -10.97 12.85
C TYR A 484 34.74 -11.88 14.04
N GLU A 485 34.59 -13.19 13.87
CA GLU A 485 34.90 -14.22 14.84
C GLU A 485 34.34 -13.97 16.26
N SER A 486 33.09 -13.58 16.36
CA SER A 486 32.48 -13.16 17.62
C SER A 486 31.29 -14.00 18.02
N ASP A 487 31.16 -14.26 19.31
CA ASP A 487 29.95 -14.87 19.88
C ASP A 487 28.74 -13.94 19.74
N ILE A 488 27.55 -14.52 19.61
CA ILE A 488 26.30 -13.77 19.72
C ILE A 488 25.77 -13.95 21.14
N ILE A 489 25.67 -12.86 21.89
CA ILE A 489 25.27 -12.87 23.30
C ILE A 489 23.91 -12.17 23.46
N LEU A 490 22.90 -12.89 23.93
CA LEU A 490 21.62 -12.35 24.33
C LEU A 490 21.61 -12.13 25.84
N LYS A 491 21.22 -10.91 26.27
CA LYS A 491 21.10 -10.56 27.69
C LYS A 491 19.69 -10.11 28.02
N ASN A 492 18.95 -10.92 28.79
CA ASN A 492 17.64 -10.66 29.31
C ASN A 492 16.65 -10.21 28.19
N VAL A 493 16.72 -10.84 27.03
CA VAL A 493 15.92 -10.48 25.85
C VAL A 493 14.47 -10.89 26.05
N SER A 494 13.58 -9.89 26.05
CA SER A 494 12.13 -10.10 25.97
C SER A 494 11.61 -9.51 24.67
N PHE A 495 10.60 -10.15 24.07
CA PHE A 495 10.04 -9.71 22.83
C PHE A 495 8.55 -10.04 22.72
N HIS A 496 7.79 -9.05 22.25
CA HIS A 496 6.44 -9.23 21.73
C HIS A 496 6.35 -8.63 20.32
N TYR A 497 5.55 -9.24 19.47
CA TYR A 497 5.30 -8.66 18.15
C TYR A 497 4.65 -7.28 18.30
N PRO A 498 4.92 -6.34 17.38
CA PRO A 498 4.41 -4.97 17.45
C PRO A 498 2.90 -4.85 17.66
N ASN A 499 2.16 -5.92 17.36
CA ASN A 499 0.70 -5.96 17.34
C ASN A 499 0.14 -6.98 18.36
N SER A 500 0.92 -7.34 19.39
CA SER A 500 0.50 -8.29 20.42
C SER A 500 0.98 -7.83 21.78
N SER A 501 0.11 -7.88 22.77
CA SER A 501 0.47 -7.65 24.18
C SER A 501 1.11 -8.87 24.83
N THR A 502 1.06 -10.03 24.17
CA THR A 502 1.61 -11.28 24.72
C THR A 502 3.08 -11.39 24.40
N ALA A 503 3.92 -11.46 25.43
CA ALA A 503 5.35 -11.69 25.27
C ALA A 503 5.59 -13.12 24.74
N ILE A 504 6.22 -13.20 23.56
CA ILE A 504 6.61 -14.46 22.91
C ILE A 504 7.94 -14.95 23.46
N LEU A 505 8.89 -14.05 23.72
CA LEU A 505 10.15 -14.33 24.39
C LEU A 505 10.17 -13.59 25.72
N LYS A 506 10.62 -14.27 26.77
CA LYS A 506 10.58 -13.78 28.16
C LYS A 506 11.94 -13.98 28.81
N ASN A 507 12.67 -12.88 28.98
CA ASN A 507 13.95 -12.85 29.69
C ASN A 507 14.94 -13.92 29.20
N VAL A 508 15.11 -14.04 27.87
CA VAL A 508 16.03 -15.01 27.25
C VAL A 508 17.44 -14.51 27.39
N SER A 509 18.29 -15.31 28.07
CA SER A 509 19.75 -15.10 28.17
C SER A 509 20.44 -16.32 27.58
N LEU A 510 21.28 -16.11 26.56
CA LEU A 510 21.87 -17.17 25.76
C LEU A 510 23.18 -16.70 25.13
N THR A 511 24.19 -17.56 25.09
CA THR A 511 25.40 -17.35 24.29
C THR A 511 25.45 -18.38 23.17
N ILE A 512 25.57 -17.89 21.93
CA ILE A 512 25.81 -18.68 20.73
C ILE A 512 27.28 -18.54 20.39
N PRO A 513 28.11 -19.57 20.66
CA PRO A 513 29.57 -19.49 20.52
C PRO A 513 29.95 -19.47 19.03
N TYR A 514 30.99 -18.71 18.71
CA TYR A 514 31.56 -18.65 17.37
C TYR A 514 32.21 -20.00 17.01
N GLY A 515 32.13 -20.37 15.73
CA GLY A 515 32.73 -21.62 15.23
C GLY A 515 32.05 -22.90 15.73
N LYS A 516 30.84 -22.81 16.28
CA LYS A 516 30.10 -23.94 16.85
C LYS A 516 28.73 -24.10 16.24
N VAL A 517 28.20 -25.31 16.27
CA VAL A 517 26.84 -25.63 15.87
C VAL A 517 25.90 -25.50 17.07
N THR A 518 24.99 -24.55 17.06
CA THR A 518 23.96 -24.38 18.09
C THR A 518 22.61 -24.83 17.58
N ALA A 519 22.02 -25.86 18.19
CA ALA A 519 20.67 -26.33 17.89
C ALA A 519 19.64 -25.72 18.84
N ILE A 520 18.63 -25.06 18.32
CA ILE A 520 17.48 -24.54 19.07
C ILE A 520 16.33 -25.54 18.93
N VAL A 521 15.91 -26.13 20.05
CA VAL A 521 14.88 -27.16 20.13
C VAL A 521 13.74 -26.76 21.07
N GLY A 522 12.59 -27.36 20.93
CA GLY A 522 11.42 -27.10 21.80
C GLY A 522 10.10 -27.39 21.10
N THR A 523 9.01 -27.32 21.84
CA THR A 523 7.66 -27.55 21.33
C THR A 523 7.25 -26.49 20.28
N SER A 524 6.27 -26.80 19.44
CA SER A 524 5.71 -25.79 18.53
C SER A 524 5.15 -24.63 19.36
N GLY A 525 5.40 -23.39 18.91
CA GLY A 525 5.00 -22.17 19.64
C GLY A 525 5.93 -21.77 20.81
N SER A 526 7.05 -22.44 21.03
CA SER A 526 8.01 -22.05 22.11
C SER A 526 8.85 -20.79 21.83
N GLY A 527 8.74 -20.20 20.62
CA GLY A 527 9.44 -18.95 20.27
C GLY A 527 10.70 -19.11 19.42
N LYS A 528 11.03 -20.32 18.93
CA LYS A 528 12.27 -20.61 18.16
C LYS A 528 12.43 -19.73 16.92
N SER A 529 11.44 -19.72 16.02
CA SER A 529 11.48 -18.90 14.79
C SER A 529 11.45 -17.40 15.09
N THR A 530 10.82 -17.00 16.21
CA THR A 530 10.86 -15.61 16.70
C THR A 530 12.27 -15.22 17.15
N LEU A 531 12.94 -16.10 17.88
CA LEU A 531 14.34 -15.88 18.27
C LEU A 531 15.25 -15.74 17.03
N MET A 532 15.08 -16.61 16.04
CA MET A 532 15.79 -16.53 14.76
C MET A 532 15.57 -15.17 14.06
N LYS A 533 14.34 -14.69 14.02
CA LYS A 533 14.02 -13.38 13.43
C LYS A 533 14.69 -12.21 14.16
N LEU A 534 14.80 -12.27 15.49
CA LEU A 534 15.53 -11.27 16.26
C LEU A 534 17.04 -11.28 15.94
N LEU A 535 17.64 -12.46 15.84
CA LEU A 535 19.05 -12.62 15.46
C LEU A 535 19.34 -12.09 14.05
N LEU A 536 18.40 -12.19 13.14
CA LEU A 536 18.50 -11.67 11.77
C LEU A 536 18.14 -10.17 11.65
N GLY A 537 17.78 -9.51 12.76
CA GLY A 537 17.42 -8.10 12.77
C GLY A 537 16.10 -7.79 12.08
N TYR A 538 15.12 -8.73 12.03
CA TYR A 538 13.75 -8.43 11.58
C TYR A 538 13.06 -7.45 12.51
N TYR A 539 13.31 -7.61 13.80
CA TYR A 539 12.76 -6.79 14.88
C TYR A 539 13.84 -6.48 15.91
N PRO A 540 13.83 -5.30 16.53
CA PRO A 540 14.61 -5.05 17.74
C PRO A 540 13.97 -5.80 18.93
N PRO A 541 14.73 -6.23 19.93
CA PRO A 541 14.17 -6.74 21.17
C PRO A 541 13.34 -5.64 21.87
N THR A 542 12.29 -6.04 22.59
CA THR A 542 11.47 -5.10 23.37
C THR A 542 12.21 -4.69 24.65
N GLU A 543 12.85 -5.64 25.29
CA GLU A 543 13.71 -5.44 26.47
C GLU A 543 14.97 -6.28 26.33
N GLY A 544 16.03 -5.87 27.01
CA GLY A 544 17.33 -6.53 26.92
C GLY A 544 18.12 -6.12 25.68
N GLU A 545 19.18 -6.83 25.37
CA GLU A 545 20.08 -6.53 24.27
C GLU A 545 20.67 -7.79 23.62
N ILE A 546 20.95 -7.69 22.32
CA ILE A 546 21.68 -8.68 21.54
C ILE A 546 23.03 -8.05 21.21
N LEU A 547 24.09 -8.67 21.63
CA LEU A 547 25.47 -8.17 21.49
C LEU A 547 26.25 -9.08 20.54
N ILE A 548 27.03 -8.47 19.66
CA ILE A 548 28.00 -9.11 18.77
C ILE A 548 29.26 -8.27 18.82
N ASP A 549 30.41 -8.88 19.09
CA ASP A 549 31.67 -8.16 19.24
C ASP A 549 31.58 -6.97 20.24
N GLY A 550 30.83 -7.17 21.34
CA GLY A 550 30.62 -6.15 22.38
C GLY A 550 29.67 -4.99 22.00
N HIS A 551 29.17 -4.92 20.77
CA HIS A 551 28.25 -3.90 20.28
C HIS A 551 26.83 -4.45 20.17
N ARG A 552 25.83 -3.58 20.32
CA ARG A 552 24.42 -3.95 20.10
C ARG A 552 24.15 -4.21 18.62
N LEU A 553 23.35 -5.23 18.31
CA LEU A 553 22.97 -5.55 16.94
C LEU A 553 22.39 -4.33 16.17
N GLN A 554 21.64 -3.44 16.86
CA GLN A 554 21.07 -2.22 16.28
C GLN A 554 22.12 -1.13 15.94
N GLU A 555 23.35 -1.25 16.43
CA GLU A 555 24.45 -0.33 16.11
C GLU A 555 25.12 -0.69 14.79
N TYR A 556 24.89 -1.91 14.29
CA TYR A 556 25.38 -2.33 12.97
C TYR A 556 24.43 -1.88 11.85
N SER A 557 24.99 -1.56 10.68
CA SER A 557 24.21 -1.52 9.46
C SER A 557 23.65 -2.91 9.17
N MET A 558 22.34 -3.01 8.95
CA MET A 558 21.69 -4.30 8.68
C MET A 558 22.19 -4.92 7.36
N ASP A 559 22.57 -4.11 6.39
CA ASP A 559 23.23 -4.59 5.17
C ASP A 559 24.57 -5.27 5.50
N SER A 560 25.39 -4.68 6.38
CA SER A 560 26.68 -5.26 6.78
C SER A 560 26.50 -6.54 7.58
N TRP A 561 25.53 -6.57 8.50
CA TRP A 561 25.21 -7.77 9.28
C TRP A 561 24.73 -8.92 8.40
N ARG A 562 23.71 -8.67 7.57
CA ARG A 562 23.11 -9.70 6.70
C ARG A 562 24.06 -10.21 5.62
N ASN A 563 25.04 -9.43 5.22
CA ASN A 563 26.09 -9.91 4.32
C ASN A 563 26.98 -11.00 4.95
N GLN A 564 27.02 -11.05 6.29
CA GLN A 564 27.74 -12.12 7.03
C GLN A 564 26.83 -13.30 7.39
N CYS A 565 25.54 -13.22 7.05
CA CYS A 565 24.54 -14.23 7.38
C CYS A 565 24.13 -15.04 6.12
N GLY A 566 24.25 -16.35 6.20
CA GLY A 566 23.61 -17.30 5.28
C GLY A 566 22.30 -17.76 5.90
N VAL A 567 21.18 -17.50 5.22
CA VAL A 567 19.86 -17.71 5.82
C VAL A 567 19.03 -18.65 4.97
N VAL A 568 18.47 -19.68 5.59
CA VAL A 568 17.43 -20.53 5.02
C VAL A 568 16.23 -20.52 5.96
N MET A 569 15.17 -19.82 5.55
CA MET A 569 13.91 -19.77 6.29
C MET A 569 12.94 -20.86 5.79
N GLN A 570 11.99 -21.24 6.61
CA GLN A 570 10.98 -22.27 6.33
C GLN A 570 10.26 -22.03 4.98
N ASP A 571 9.84 -20.78 4.72
CA ASP A 571 9.09 -20.37 3.51
C ASP A 571 9.97 -19.66 2.48
N GLY A 572 11.20 -20.15 2.25
CA GLY A 572 12.12 -19.56 1.30
C GLY A 572 11.53 -19.46 -0.12
N TYR A 573 11.74 -18.33 -0.82
CA TYR A 573 11.18 -18.06 -2.14
C TYR A 573 12.17 -18.38 -3.27
N ILE A 574 11.67 -19.04 -4.33
CA ILE A 574 12.40 -19.29 -5.59
C ILE A 574 11.85 -18.32 -6.64
N PHE A 575 12.75 -17.52 -7.22
CA PHE A 575 12.41 -16.58 -8.27
C PHE A 575 12.28 -17.29 -9.64
N SER A 576 11.42 -16.77 -10.51
CA SER A 576 11.30 -17.24 -11.90
C SER A 576 12.54 -16.81 -12.70
N ASP A 577 13.66 -17.49 -12.49
CA ASP A 577 14.96 -17.20 -13.09
C ASP A 577 15.80 -18.50 -13.19
N THR A 578 17.00 -18.40 -13.71
CA THR A 578 17.93 -19.54 -13.80
C THR A 578 18.35 -20.05 -12.40
N ILE A 579 18.76 -21.31 -12.33
CA ILE A 579 19.31 -21.88 -11.09
C ILE A 579 20.51 -21.07 -10.61
N ALA A 580 21.43 -20.71 -11.53
CA ALA A 580 22.60 -19.90 -11.19
C ALA A 580 22.23 -18.55 -10.58
N ASN A 581 21.25 -17.83 -11.13
CA ASN A 581 20.78 -16.56 -10.62
C ASN A 581 20.05 -16.71 -9.27
N ASN A 582 19.27 -17.78 -9.12
CA ASN A 582 18.61 -18.09 -7.84
C ASN A 582 19.60 -18.38 -6.71
N ILE A 583 20.76 -18.96 -7.02
CA ILE A 583 21.81 -19.25 -6.05
C ILE A 583 22.63 -18.01 -5.74
N SER A 584 23.09 -17.28 -6.76
CA SER A 584 23.97 -16.12 -6.56
C SER A 584 23.28 -14.92 -5.92
N MET A 585 22.03 -14.63 -6.31
CA MET A 585 21.26 -13.46 -5.87
C MET A 585 22.09 -12.15 -5.86
N THR A 586 22.99 -12.00 -6.83
CA THR A 586 23.86 -10.83 -6.97
C THR A 586 23.52 -10.04 -8.21
N ASN A 587 23.89 -8.75 -8.23
CA ASN A 587 23.75 -7.90 -9.43
C ASN A 587 24.77 -8.22 -10.51
N ASP A 588 25.84 -8.93 -10.15
CA ASP A 588 26.91 -9.35 -11.04
C ASP A 588 26.61 -10.72 -11.67
N PHE A 589 27.37 -11.07 -12.72
CA PHE A 589 27.26 -12.40 -13.29
C PHE A 589 27.67 -13.48 -12.26
N PRO A 590 26.86 -14.56 -12.12
CA PRO A 590 27.20 -15.67 -11.21
C PRO A 590 28.58 -16.25 -11.53
N GLN A 591 29.44 -16.33 -10.50
CA GLN A 591 30.74 -16.97 -10.64
C GLN A 591 30.54 -18.49 -10.71
N LYS A 592 30.82 -19.07 -11.88
CA LYS A 592 30.54 -20.48 -12.17
C LYS A 592 31.12 -21.43 -11.11
N GLY A 593 32.39 -21.27 -10.73
CA GLY A 593 33.03 -22.12 -9.73
C GLY A 593 32.38 -22.06 -8.35
N MET A 594 31.90 -20.85 -7.94
CA MET A 594 31.21 -20.67 -6.66
C MET A 594 29.80 -21.28 -6.69
N VAL A 595 29.09 -21.19 -7.82
CA VAL A 595 27.79 -21.85 -7.97
C VAL A 595 27.92 -23.36 -7.92
N GLU A 596 28.92 -23.92 -8.63
CA GLU A 596 29.22 -25.36 -8.61
C GLU A 596 29.58 -25.84 -7.20
N TYR A 597 30.44 -25.12 -6.50
CA TYR A 597 30.83 -25.41 -5.12
C TYR A 597 29.64 -25.36 -4.16
N ALA A 598 28.81 -24.33 -4.23
CA ALA A 598 27.61 -24.22 -3.42
C ALA A 598 26.61 -25.35 -3.68
N CYS A 599 26.45 -25.77 -4.95
CA CYS A 599 25.60 -26.90 -5.32
C CYS A 599 26.14 -28.23 -4.81
N GLU A 600 27.46 -28.40 -4.78
CA GLU A 600 28.12 -29.60 -4.26
C GLU A 600 27.89 -29.75 -2.76
N LEU A 601 28.16 -28.70 -1.97
CA LEU A 601 27.88 -28.68 -0.53
C LEU A 601 26.40 -28.87 -0.18
N ALA A 602 25.51 -28.34 -1.00
CA ALA A 602 24.06 -28.51 -0.82
C ALA A 602 23.52 -29.84 -1.38
N CYS A 603 24.37 -30.76 -1.84
CA CYS A 603 24.02 -32.06 -2.42
C CYS A 603 22.99 -31.99 -3.56
N ILE A 604 23.05 -30.93 -4.41
CA ILE A 604 22.14 -30.75 -5.54
C ILE A 604 22.84 -30.73 -6.90
N LYS A 605 24.16 -30.84 -6.94
CA LYS A 605 24.98 -30.76 -8.17
C LYS A 605 24.55 -31.77 -9.21
N ASP A 606 24.42 -33.04 -8.83
CA ASP A 606 24.07 -34.13 -9.77
C ASP A 606 22.69 -33.89 -10.43
N PHE A 607 21.71 -33.41 -9.65
CA PHE A 607 20.40 -33.04 -10.17
C PHE A 607 20.54 -31.91 -11.19
N VAL A 608 21.27 -30.84 -10.87
CA VAL A 608 21.43 -29.68 -11.76
C VAL A 608 22.20 -30.06 -13.04
N GLU A 609 23.25 -30.84 -12.94
CA GLU A 609 24.04 -31.29 -14.08
C GLU A 609 23.29 -32.28 -14.96
N GLY A 610 22.34 -33.02 -14.43
CA GLY A 610 21.42 -33.89 -15.17
C GLY A 610 20.37 -33.14 -16.00
N LEU A 611 20.14 -31.84 -15.75
CA LEU A 611 19.21 -31.04 -16.52
C LEU A 611 19.78 -30.65 -17.90
N PRO A 612 18.96 -30.53 -18.95
CA PRO A 612 19.42 -30.21 -20.31
C PRO A 612 20.20 -28.88 -20.41
N LEU A 613 19.77 -27.85 -19.67
CA LEU A 613 20.40 -26.53 -19.64
C LEU A 613 21.28 -26.32 -18.38
N LYS A 614 21.43 -27.36 -17.52
CA LYS A 614 22.21 -27.32 -16.29
C LYS A 614 21.87 -26.09 -15.44
N TYR A 615 22.86 -25.32 -15.03
CA TYR A 615 22.74 -24.11 -14.21
C TYR A 615 21.95 -22.98 -14.89
N ARG A 616 21.73 -23.03 -16.22
CA ARG A 616 20.91 -22.09 -16.98
C ARG A 616 19.44 -22.48 -17.06
N THR A 617 19.05 -23.61 -16.48
CA THR A 617 17.65 -24.05 -16.42
C THR A 617 16.85 -23.02 -15.62
N LYS A 618 15.76 -22.53 -16.21
CA LYS A 618 14.80 -21.66 -15.51
C LYS A 618 13.94 -22.47 -14.58
N ILE A 619 13.79 -21.99 -13.36
CA ILE A 619 12.98 -22.59 -12.29
C ILE A 619 12.00 -21.56 -11.76
N GLY A 620 11.06 -21.96 -10.92
CA GLY A 620 10.03 -21.11 -10.36
C GLY A 620 8.71 -21.23 -11.11
N ILE A 621 7.83 -20.20 -10.99
CA ILE A 621 6.46 -20.23 -11.54
C ILE A 621 6.45 -20.39 -13.08
N ASP A 622 7.41 -19.75 -13.76
CA ASP A 622 7.50 -19.73 -15.23
C ASP A 622 8.50 -20.76 -15.79
N GLY A 623 9.01 -21.67 -14.96
CA GLY A 623 10.02 -22.66 -15.33
C GLY A 623 9.71 -24.06 -14.82
N ASP A 624 10.74 -24.91 -14.80
CA ASP A 624 10.62 -26.28 -14.30
C ASP A 624 10.26 -26.31 -12.82
N GLY A 625 9.26 -27.11 -12.48
CA GLY A 625 8.83 -27.33 -11.11
C GLY A 625 9.90 -28.10 -10.32
N LEU A 626 10.12 -27.67 -9.08
CA LEU A 626 11.04 -28.32 -8.15
C LEU A 626 10.26 -29.11 -7.10
N SER A 627 10.78 -30.28 -6.69
CA SER A 627 10.32 -30.93 -5.47
C SER A 627 10.65 -30.06 -4.23
N SER A 628 9.95 -30.27 -3.13
CA SER A 628 10.23 -29.53 -1.88
C SER A 628 11.68 -29.69 -1.39
N GLY A 629 12.24 -30.89 -1.51
CA GLY A 629 13.63 -31.15 -1.18
C GLY A 629 14.63 -30.49 -2.14
N GLN A 630 14.34 -30.45 -3.45
CA GLN A 630 15.16 -29.71 -4.41
C GLN A 630 15.10 -28.19 -4.15
N LYS A 631 13.92 -27.65 -3.85
CA LYS A 631 13.75 -26.26 -3.45
C LYS A 631 14.60 -25.92 -2.22
N GLN A 632 14.55 -26.74 -1.16
CA GLN A 632 15.35 -26.52 0.04
C GLN A 632 16.86 -26.56 -0.25
N ARG A 633 17.34 -27.52 -1.05
CA ARG A 633 18.76 -27.61 -1.43
C ARG A 633 19.24 -26.40 -2.26
N ILE A 634 18.40 -25.83 -3.14
CA ILE A 634 18.73 -24.58 -3.84
C ILE A 634 18.79 -23.39 -2.87
N LEU A 635 17.89 -23.31 -1.89
CA LEU A 635 17.95 -22.27 -0.85
C LEU A 635 19.19 -22.42 0.02
N LEU A 636 19.61 -23.65 0.31
CA LEU A 636 20.84 -23.93 1.01
C LEU A 636 22.08 -23.53 0.19
N ALA A 637 22.11 -23.89 -1.10
CA ALA A 637 23.17 -23.45 -2.03
C ALA A 637 23.25 -21.91 -2.10
N ARG A 638 22.10 -21.21 -2.08
CA ARG A 638 22.04 -19.74 -2.00
C ARG A 638 22.70 -19.21 -0.72
N ALA A 639 22.43 -19.81 0.42
CA ALA A 639 23.02 -19.40 1.68
C ALA A 639 24.54 -19.63 1.68
N ILE A 640 25.01 -20.73 1.11
CA ILE A 640 26.43 -21.09 1.05
C ILE A 640 27.21 -20.21 0.06
N TYR A 641 26.61 -19.81 -1.08
CA TYR A 641 27.27 -19.06 -2.14
C TYR A 641 27.99 -17.80 -1.67
N ARG A 642 27.48 -17.13 -0.64
CA ARG A 642 28.06 -15.90 -0.09
C ARG A 642 29.22 -16.14 0.87
N LEU A 643 29.53 -17.39 1.23
CA LEU A 643 30.55 -17.76 2.22
C LEU A 643 30.39 -17.02 3.57
N PRO A 644 29.19 -17.03 4.17
CA PRO A 644 28.92 -16.26 5.37
C PRO A 644 29.68 -16.84 6.59
N PHE A 645 29.87 -15.98 7.63
CA PHE A 645 30.42 -16.43 8.92
C PHE A 645 29.36 -17.04 9.85
N TYR A 646 28.07 -16.64 9.66
CA TYR A 646 26.96 -17.11 10.49
C TYR A 646 25.90 -17.74 9.59
N PHE A 647 25.54 -18.98 9.85
CA PHE A 647 24.44 -19.66 9.20
C PHE A 647 23.22 -19.72 10.10
N PHE A 648 22.05 -19.38 9.57
CA PHE A 648 20.78 -19.46 10.25
C PHE A 648 19.83 -20.35 9.44
N LEU A 649 19.51 -21.53 9.99
CA LEU A 649 18.78 -22.59 9.31
C LEU A 649 17.47 -22.86 10.07
N ASP A 650 16.32 -22.38 9.54
CA ASP A 650 14.99 -22.64 10.10
C ASP A 650 14.35 -23.80 9.34
N GLU A 651 14.33 -25.00 9.94
CA GLU A 651 13.77 -26.22 9.35
C GLU A 651 14.33 -26.55 7.94
N ALA A 652 15.56 -26.17 7.67
CA ALA A 652 16.17 -26.25 6.34
C ALA A 652 16.33 -27.68 5.78
N THR A 653 16.17 -28.71 6.60
CA THR A 653 16.34 -30.12 6.23
C THR A 653 15.05 -30.93 6.27
N ASN A 654 13.92 -30.36 6.67
CA ASN A 654 12.67 -31.12 6.90
C ASN A 654 12.13 -31.85 5.66
N ALA A 655 12.33 -31.31 4.45
CA ALA A 655 11.90 -31.94 3.22
C ALA A 655 12.98 -32.84 2.57
N LEU A 656 14.10 -33.06 3.24
CA LEU A 656 15.16 -33.96 2.77
C LEU A 656 14.94 -35.37 3.30
N ASP A 657 15.34 -36.36 2.50
CA ASP A 657 15.46 -37.74 2.99
C ASP A 657 16.65 -37.85 3.96
N SER A 658 16.62 -38.84 4.85
CA SER A 658 17.58 -38.98 5.95
C SER A 658 19.05 -39.14 5.49
N ASN A 659 19.28 -39.71 4.30
CA ASN A 659 20.62 -39.83 3.75
C ASN A 659 21.16 -38.50 3.26
N THR A 660 20.37 -37.80 2.45
CA THR A 660 20.73 -36.45 1.94
C THR A 660 20.87 -35.45 3.09
N GLU A 661 20.02 -35.53 4.12
CA GLU A 661 20.13 -34.69 5.30
C GLU A 661 21.47 -34.89 6.00
N ARG A 662 21.86 -36.15 6.21
CA ARG A 662 23.17 -36.48 6.84
C ARG A 662 24.33 -35.94 6.00
N ASP A 663 24.33 -36.19 4.70
CA ASP A 663 25.38 -35.73 3.79
C ASP A 663 25.52 -34.20 3.81
N VAL A 664 24.38 -33.48 3.78
CA VAL A 664 24.35 -32.02 3.91
C VAL A 664 24.93 -31.54 5.24
N ILE A 665 24.59 -32.20 6.36
CA ILE A 665 25.12 -31.85 7.67
C ILE A 665 26.62 -32.15 7.75
N GLU A 666 27.09 -33.28 7.23
CA GLU A 666 28.51 -33.63 7.17
C GLU A 666 29.31 -32.62 6.33
N HIS A 667 28.78 -32.22 5.16
CA HIS A 667 29.37 -31.18 4.33
C HIS A 667 29.41 -29.83 5.03
N LEU A 668 28.31 -29.43 5.68
CA LEU A 668 28.28 -28.19 6.48
C LEU A 668 29.26 -28.25 7.67
N ASN A 669 29.38 -29.37 8.33
CA ASN A 669 30.33 -29.53 9.44
C ASN A 669 31.80 -29.48 8.97
N SER A 670 32.13 -30.11 7.86
CA SER A 670 33.48 -30.03 7.27
C SER A 670 33.80 -28.60 6.76
N TYR A 671 32.76 -27.84 6.40
CA TYR A 671 32.88 -26.45 5.99
C TYR A 671 32.94 -25.46 7.16
N ASN A 672 32.57 -25.93 8.39
CA ASN A 672 32.28 -25.07 9.55
C ASN A 672 33.47 -24.87 10.51
N GLU A 673 34.70 -25.34 10.24
CA GLU A 673 35.83 -25.21 11.18
C GLU A 673 36.10 -23.78 11.68
N GLU A 674 35.51 -22.74 11.00
CA GLU A 674 35.60 -21.31 11.39
C GLU A 674 34.27 -20.57 11.28
N ARG A 675 33.11 -21.25 11.37
CA ARG A 675 31.78 -20.62 11.16
C ARG A 675 30.78 -21.06 12.19
N SER A 676 29.87 -20.14 12.53
CA SER A 676 28.80 -20.41 13.49
C SER A 676 27.54 -20.85 12.76
N VAL A 677 26.91 -21.93 13.22
CA VAL A 677 25.65 -22.42 12.64
C VAL A 677 24.56 -22.45 13.71
N VAL A 678 23.46 -21.80 13.48
CA VAL A 678 22.26 -21.80 14.33
C VAL A 678 21.16 -22.55 13.58
N ILE A 679 20.72 -23.67 14.12
CA ILE A 679 19.73 -24.55 13.49
C ILE A 679 18.50 -24.66 14.37
N ILE A 680 17.32 -24.37 13.84
CA ILE A 680 16.06 -24.82 14.44
C ILE A 680 15.79 -26.22 13.93
N ALA A 681 15.96 -27.20 14.81
CA ALA A 681 15.89 -28.61 14.46
C ALA A 681 14.63 -29.27 15.04
N HIS A 682 13.98 -30.08 14.21
CA HIS A 682 12.87 -30.94 14.60
C HIS A 682 13.22 -32.44 14.53
N ARG A 683 14.38 -32.79 13.98
CA ARG A 683 14.82 -34.19 13.86
C ARG A 683 15.99 -34.46 14.82
N LEU A 684 15.92 -35.60 15.51
CA LEU A 684 16.92 -36.02 16.48
C LEU A 684 18.31 -36.19 15.86
N SER A 685 18.39 -36.69 14.62
CA SER A 685 19.61 -36.78 13.83
C SER A 685 20.40 -35.47 13.76
N THR A 686 19.73 -34.37 13.54
CA THR A 686 20.35 -33.02 13.44
C THR A 686 20.77 -32.49 14.83
N ILE A 687 19.98 -32.78 15.86
CA ILE A 687 20.19 -32.28 17.23
C ILE A 687 21.41 -32.92 17.89
N MET A 688 21.61 -34.21 17.69
CA MET A 688 22.68 -34.96 18.34
C MET A 688 24.11 -34.52 17.97
N TYR A 689 24.28 -33.92 16.80
CA TYR A 689 25.58 -33.44 16.30
C TYR A 689 25.90 -31.99 16.70
N ALA A 690 25.00 -31.31 17.42
CA ALA A 690 25.22 -29.93 17.83
C ALA A 690 26.14 -29.83 19.02
N ASP A 691 27.10 -28.89 18.98
CA ASP A 691 28.02 -28.59 20.08
C ASP A 691 27.29 -27.95 21.27
N ASN A 692 26.20 -27.22 20.99
CA ASN A 692 25.41 -26.52 21.98
C ASN A 692 23.92 -26.71 21.65
N ILE A 693 23.15 -27.23 22.55
CA ILE A 693 21.72 -27.44 22.42
C ILE A 693 20.98 -26.50 23.37
N VAL A 694 20.07 -25.72 22.86
CA VAL A 694 19.26 -24.76 23.59
C VAL A 694 17.79 -25.22 23.56
N VAL A 695 17.25 -25.54 24.73
CA VAL A 695 15.89 -26.02 24.88
C VAL A 695 14.97 -24.84 25.25
N MET A 696 13.94 -24.58 24.42
CA MET A 696 13.01 -23.51 24.64
C MET A 696 11.61 -24.04 25.00
N GLU A 697 11.02 -23.49 26.06
CA GLU A 697 9.62 -23.74 26.45
C GLU A 697 8.96 -22.41 26.85
N ASN A 698 7.75 -22.18 26.36
CA ASN A 698 6.93 -21.01 26.71
C ASN A 698 7.65 -19.65 26.60
N GLY A 699 8.57 -19.54 25.64
CA GLY A 699 9.33 -18.31 25.39
C GLY A 699 10.57 -18.12 26.27
N GLN A 700 10.99 -19.14 26.98
CA GLN A 700 12.19 -19.12 27.86
C GLN A 700 13.16 -20.23 27.49
N VAL A 701 14.44 -20.01 27.75
CA VAL A 701 15.48 -21.06 27.71
C VAL A 701 15.41 -21.82 29.02
N VAL A 702 15.08 -23.12 28.96
CA VAL A 702 14.94 -23.96 30.14
C VAL A 702 16.20 -24.82 30.39
N GLU A 703 16.89 -25.26 29.34
CA GLU A 703 18.10 -26.05 29.40
C GLU A 703 19.07 -25.64 28.30
N GLN A 704 20.38 -25.74 28.59
CA GLN A 704 21.46 -25.55 27.64
C GLN A 704 22.61 -26.49 27.96
N GLY A 705 23.24 -27.07 26.94
CA GLY A 705 24.38 -27.98 27.07
C GLY A 705 24.57 -28.88 25.87
N THR A 706 25.47 -29.86 25.97
CA THR A 706 25.65 -30.90 24.95
C THR A 706 24.59 -32.00 25.07
N HIS A 707 24.48 -32.85 24.05
CA HIS A 707 23.53 -34.00 24.06
C HIS A 707 23.67 -34.86 25.31
N ASP A 708 24.89 -35.26 25.63
CA ASP A 708 25.20 -36.16 26.77
C ASP A 708 24.87 -35.50 28.11
N GLU A 709 25.20 -34.22 28.27
CA GLU A 709 24.89 -33.46 29.49
C GLU A 709 23.39 -33.33 29.72
N LEU A 710 22.63 -33.01 28.66
CA LEU A 710 21.19 -32.83 28.75
C LEU A 710 20.46 -34.16 28.95
N MET A 711 20.91 -35.23 28.33
CA MET A 711 20.39 -36.59 28.57
C MET A 711 20.61 -37.03 30.01
N ALA A 712 21.80 -36.74 30.61
CA ALA A 712 22.10 -37.04 31.98
C ALA A 712 21.22 -36.29 33.00
N ARG A 713 20.77 -35.08 32.68
CA ARG A 713 19.88 -34.26 33.52
C ARG A 713 18.44 -34.76 33.59
N ASN A 714 18.01 -35.65 32.68
CA ASN A 714 16.64 -36.19 32.59
C ASN A 714 15.54 -35.12 32.61
N GLY A 715 15.76 -33.98 31.98
CA GLY A 715 14.86 -32.81 31.95
C GLY A 715 13.97 -32.74 30.72
N ALA A 716 13.67 -31.51 30.30
CA ALA A 716 12.84 -31.20 29.14
C ALA A 716 13.40 -31.78 27.84
N TYR A 717 14.72 -31.69 27.65
CA TYR A 717 15.43 -32.30 26.51
C TYR A 717 15.18 -33.79 26.39
N THR A 718 15.38 -34.53 27.50
CA THR A 718 15.21 -35.99 27.52
C THR A 718 13.76 -36.38 27.17
N THR A 719 12.79 -35.58 27.61
CA THR A 719 11.39 -35.80 27.29
C THR A 719 11.13 -35.59 25.79
N LEU A 720 11.70 -34.55 25.17
CA LEU A 720 11.60 -34.29 23.72
C LEU A 720 12.22 -35.46 22.93
N VAL A 721 13.40 -35.91 23.30
CA VAL A 721 14.08 -37.03 22.64
C VAL A 721 13.27 -38.32 22.75
N LYS A 722 12.74 -38.67 23.94
CA LYS A 722 11.88 -39.84 24.14
C LYS A 722 10.60 -39.82 23.32
N ASN A 723 10.01 -38.64 23.11
CA ASN A 723 8.81 -38.48 22.29
C ASN A 723 9.10 -38.60 20.80
N GLN A 724 10.33 -38.34 20.35
CA GLN A 724 10.76 -38.48 18.96
C GLN A 724 11.39 -39.84 18.63
N ALA A 725 11.87 -40.56 19.61
CA ALA A 725 12.36 -41.91 19.40
C ALA A 725 11.22 -42.82 18.94
N PRO A 726 11.38 -43.63 17.87
CA PRO A 726 10.36 -44.56 17.45
C PRO A 726 10.02 -45.46 18.63
N THR A 727 8.78 -45.51 19.03
CA THR A 727 8.27 -46.41 20.05
C THR A 727 8.61 -47.83 19.60
N SER A 728 9.71 -48.37 20.08
CA SER A 728 9.99 -49.80 19.93
C SER A 728 8.77 -50.53 20.50
N VAL A 729 8.03 -51.18 19.59
CA VAL A 729 6.92 -52.04 19.91
C VAL A 729 7.35 -52.89 21.11
N LYS A 730 6.84 -52.62 22.31
CA LYS A 730 6.76 -53.58 23.34
C LYS A 730 5.91 -54.74 22.77
N LYS A 731 6.58 -55.77 22.30
CA LYS A 731 6.02 -57.07 22.14
C LYS A 731 5.65 -57.52 23.55
N ASP A 732 4.43 -57.23 23.96
CA ASP A 732 3.79 -57.99 25.04
C ASP A 732 3.55 -59.41 24.49
N ALA A 733 4.49 -60.26 24.87
CA ALA A 733 4.32 -61.69 24.85
C ALA A 733 3.32 -62.07 25.96
N SER A 734 2.05 -61.93 25.71
CA SER A 734 1.00 -62.54 26.51
C SER A 734 -0.38 -62.41 25.84
N VAL A 735 -0.61 -63.14 24.77
CA VAL A 735 -1.94 -63.79 24.49
C VAL A 735 -1.65 -64.97 23.57
N LEU A 736 -1.26 -66.04 24.16
CA LEU A 736 -1.52 -67.38 23.71
C LEU A 736 -2.31 -67.98 24.84
N VAL A 737 -3.59 -68.17 24.66
CA VAL A 737 -4.50 -69.21 25.17
C VAL A 737 -5.96 -68.69 25.05
N LEU A 738 -6.59 -69.18 24.12
CA LEU A 738 -7.97 -69.70 23.83
C LEU A 738 -8.54 -69.13 22.54
#